data_fe4345b589463a645fcc07db70512dc0
#
_entry.id   fe4345b589463a645fcc07db70512dc0
#
_cell.length_a   1.000
_cell.length_b   1.000
_cell.length_c   1.000
_cell.angle_alpha   90.00
_cell.angle_beta   90.00
_cell.angle_gamma   90.00
#
_symmetry.space_group_name_H-M   'P 1'
#
loop_
_entity.id
_entity.type
_entity.pdbx_description
1 polymer ?
#
loop_
_entity_poly.entity_id
_entity_poly.type
_entity_poly.pdbx_seq_one_letter_code
_entity_poly.pdbx_strand_id
1 'polypeptide(L)'
;MTRGFSSLGGVVALVLLASSASAQTLSAADTSPYQSRCASCHGSTMTGGSGPDILTYIRYHTDAEAAAAIRERHRNVPAVPVQDAELRQILAGVRLLAGTNLSMATGGFTGRRGGTGVAGAADGRGGGGGGAGAAAAPEPAPARGAAPPASPSQGIEGLQPSTITMADGRTRTGLLLGQSELSAVLLENGRFTPLLKDGAAYRERAITPKADWTHYDGSLTGNRYSPLELINQSNVQRLGAAWVFPIASNPRAVQSTPVVLDGIMYFTGWNEIYALDATTGRQLWTYSEARHEGILSEGGIGTNRGVTISGDKAFMVTDHAHLIAFNRLTGQKLWDAEMGSYEESYSSTSPPLPVGDLLVVGVAGGEEGARGFLDAYRASTGERVWRWYSIPKRGEKGSETWIGQALEHGCGATWMPGSYDSQLDLIYWAIGNPCPDIAGEERIGDNLYTSSVVALNAKTGEMKWYYQFTPHDTHDWDAVQPMLLVDEMWQGKPRKLLMHGDRNGMFYVLDRTSGEVLRTANLSTKVTWHKGFMPNGKPIVDPGSIATKDGIAACPAGGGGANFQAQSYNPITKLFYARVSDSCSIYTSHDDPLGATGNRWFGRGTPTDKARAQLAELTKGYQTGVFIRAIDPFTGRKVWDLPAPAGRSGVLSTASELIFLGGGGGLLVVDAKTGKPLWNVNIAQTTQGSPMTYMVGGRQYIALPGTSSMTAYVLY
;
A
#
# COMPACT_ATOMS: atom_id res chain seq x y z
N MET A 1 24.74 -49.58 -57.98
CA MET A 1 24.48 -48.83 -59.23
C MET A 1 24.05 -47.44 -58.79
N THR A 2 24.94 -46.55 -58.64
CA THR A 2 25.52 -45.54 -59.55
C THR A 2 24.54 -44.51 -60.09
N ARG A 3 24.92 -43.29 -59.76
CA ARG A 3 24.73 -41.97 -60.41
C ARG A 3 23.63 -41.13 -59.72
N GLY A 4 23.85 -39.92 -59.20
CA GLY A 4 24.88 -38.92 -59.49
C GLY A 4 24.28 -37.77 -60.30
N PHE A 5 24.31 -36.57 -59.80
CA PHE A 5 24.41 -35.21 -60.41
C PHE A 5 23.61 -34.21 -59.58
N SER A 6 24.26 -33.35 -58.82
CA SER A 6 24.87 -32.05 -59.16
C SER A 6 23.87 -30.91 -59.44
N SER A 7 23.78 -30.01 -58.50
CA SER A 7 24.20 -28.61 -58.45
C SER A 7 23.24 -27.53 -58.96
N LEU A 8 23.29 -26.50 -58.27
CA LEU A 8 23.11 -25.03 -58.39
C LEU A 8 21.93 -24.58 -57.50
N GLY A 9 22.08 -23.82 -56.41
CA GLY A 9 22.88 -22.61 -56.39
C GLY A 9 21.89 -21.43 -56.37
N GLY A 10 21.46 -21.02 -55.20
CA GLY A 10 20.59 -19.86 -55.03
C GLY A 10 20.64 -19.40 -53.57
N VAL A 11 21.73 -18.72 -53.18
CA VAL A 11 21.82 -18.05 -51.90
C VAL A 11 21.01 -16.77 -52.01
N VAL A 12 19.84 -16.75 -51.37
CA VAL A 12 19.13 -15.50 -51.07
C VAL A 12 19.65 -15.03 -49.72
N ALA A 13 20.55 -14.08 -49.73
CA ALA A 13 21.00 -13.35 -48.56
C ALA A 13 19.85 -12.45 -48.05
N LEU A 14 19.18 -12.88 -46.98
CA LEU A 14 18.29 -12.04 -46.22
C LEU A 14 19.15 -11.11 -45.36
N VAL A 15 19.33 -9.85 -45.80
CA VAL A 15 19.96 -8.80 -45.01
C VAL A 15 19.00 -8.43 -43.89
N LEU A 16 19.18 -9.03 -42.71
CA LEU A 16 18.65 -8.56 -41.47
C LEU A 16 19.37 -7.26 -41.10
N LEU A 17 18.75 -6.13 -41.38
CA LEU A 17 19.12 -4.85 -40.80
C LEU A 17 18.77 -4.91 -39.31
N ALA A 18 19.68 -5.43 -38.49
CA ALA A 18 19.70 -5.18 -37.08
C ALA A 18 20.08 -3.71 -36.87
N SER A 19 19.12 -2.86 -36.59
CA SER A 19 19.38 -1.55 -36.02
C SER A 19 19.98 -1.74 -34.63
N SER A 20 21.30 -1.84 -34.58
CA SER A 20 22.08 -1.68 -33.34
C SER A 20 21.84 -0.26 -32.83
N ALA A 21 20.98 -0.09 -31.82
CA ALA A 21 21.04 1.08 -30.98
C ALA A 21 22.42 1.06 -30.30
N SER A 22 23.36 1.82 -30.87
CA SER A 22 24.66 2.04 -30.27
C SER A 22 24.45 2.71 -28.93
N ALA A 23 24.74 2.01 -27.82
CA ALA A 23 24.93 2.63 -26.53
C ALA A 23 26.03 3.69 -26.70
N GLN A 24 25.64 4.95 -26.68
CA GLN A 24 26.59 6.05 -26.64
C GLN A 24 27.35 5.95 -25.31
N THR A 25 28.59 5.48 -25.35
CA THR A 25 29.52 5.60 -24.24
C THR A 25 29.89 7.07 -24.09
N LEU A 26 29.59 7.67 -22.95
CA LEU A 26 30.07 9.02 -22.61
C LEU A 26 31.58 9.09 -22.74
N SER A 27 32.07 10.06 -23.50
CA SER A 27 33.52 10.34 -23.55
C SER A 27 33.93 10.95 -22.19
N ALA A 28 35.17 10.71 -21.78
CA ALA A 28 35.74 11.33 -20.58
C ALA A 28 35.70 12.87 -20.63
N ALA A 29 35.63 13.45 -21.84
CA ALA A 29 35.50 14.89 -22.04
C ALA A 29 34.12 15.44 -21.67
N ASP A 30 33.06 14.64 -21.81
CA ASP A 30 31.68 15.08 -21.55
C ASP A 30 31.35 15.16 -20.06
N THR A 31 32.06 14.41 -19.19
CA THR A 31 31.88 14.39 -17.75
C THR A 31 32.95 15.16 -16.97
N SER A 32 34.03 15.56 -17.62
CA SER A 32 35.20 16.21 -16.99
C SER A 32 34.86 17.43 -16.11
N PRO A 33 33.99 18.37 -16.53
CA PRO A 33 33.62 19.50 -15.68
C PRO A 33 32.87 19.08 -14.42
N TYR A 34 32.02 18.06 -14.49
CA TYR A 34 31.33 17.52 -13.32
C TYR A 34 32.32 16.83 -12.38
N GLN A 35 33.18 15.96 -12.90
CA GLN A 35 34.14 15.20 -12.09
C GLN A 35 35.10 16.14 -11.33
N SER A 36 35.53 17.22 -11.96
CA SER A 36 36.47 18.15 -11.35
C SER A 36 35.85 19.10 -10.29
N ARG A 37 34.52 19.39 -10.39
CA ARG A 37 33.91 20.44 -9.59
C ARG A 37 32.83 19.93 -8.63
N CYS A 38 32.11 18.87 -8.97
CA CYS A 38 30.90 18.43 -8.25
C CYS A 38 31.04 17.06 -7.61
N ALA A 39 31.86 16.16 -8.19
CA ALA A 39 31.92 14.77 -7.79
C ALA A 39 32.43 14.53 -6.36
N SER A 40 33.26 15.43 -5.82
CA SER A 40 33.74 15.33 -4.43
C SER A 40 32.62 15.37 -3.39
N CYS A 41 31.53 16.09 -3.67
CA CYS A 41 30.38 16.20 -2.77
C CYS A 41 29.22 15.34 -3.20
N HIS A 42 28.94 15.25 -4.52
CA HIS A 42 27.75 14.58 -5.05
C HIS A 42 28.01 13.16 -5.58
N GLY A 43 29.22 12.64 -5.40
CA GLY A 43 29.63 11.31 -5.87
C GLY A 43 29.97 11.28 -7.35
N SER A 44 30.86 10.37 -7.75
CA SER A 44 31.25 10.20 -9.16
C SER A 44 30.12 9.73 -10.07
N THR A 45 29.09 9.15 -9.51
CA THR A 45 27.87 8.66 -10.19
C THR A 45 26.70 9.62 -10.09
N MET A 46 26.87 10.79 -9.44
CA MET A 46 25.83 11.82 -9.23
C MET A 46 24.64 11.40 -8.35
N THR A 47 24.72 10.27 -7.68
CA THR A 47 23.65 9.69 -6.83
C THR A 47 23.75 10.08 -5.36
N GLY A 48 24.57 11.08 -5.05
CA GLY A 48 24.78 11.58 -3.70
C GLY A 48 26.14 11.14 -3.11
N GLY A 49 26.58 11.91 -2.14
CA GLY A 49 27.78 11.70 -1.35
C GLY A 49 27.59 12.49 -0.06
N SER A 50 28.48 13.45 0.25
CA SER A 50 28.21 14.47 1.28
C SER A 50 27.21 15.54 0.81
N GLY A 51 26.91 15.62 -0.49
CA GLY A 51 25.88 16.48 -1.09
C GLY A 51 24.69 15.65 -1.61
N PRO A 52 23.55 16.31 -1.93
CA PRO A 52 22.34 15.65 -2.38
C PRO A 52 22.49 14.99 -3.78
N ASP A 53 21.58 14.07 -4.08
CA ASP A 53 21.49 13.40 -5.38
C ASP A 53 21.06 14.37 -6.49
N ILE A 54 21.98 14.64 -7.43
CA ILE A 54 21.76 15.54 -8.57
C ILE A 54 20.94 14.86 -9.67
N LEU A 55 21.07 13.53 -9.87
CA LEU A 55 20.34 12.81 -10.89
C LEU A 55 18.84 12.86 -10.68
N THR A 56 18.40 12.70 -9.43
CA THR A 56 17.00 12.82 -9.08
C THR A 56 16.51 14.25 -9.30
N TYR A 57 17.27 15.24 -8.88
CA TYR A 57 16.87 16.64 -9.09
C TYR A 57 16.68 16.99 -10.56
N ILE A 58 17.66 16.67 -11.42
CA ILE A 58 17.65 17.03 -12.85
C ILE A 58 16.56 16.33 -13.65
N ARG A 59 16.06 15.17 -13.20
CA ARG A 59 14.94 14.48 -13.87
C ARG A 59 13.64 15.29 -13.90
N TYR A 60 13.44 16.13 -12.89
CA TYR A 60 12.15 16.80 -12.66
C TYR A 60 12.22 18.32 -12.84
N HIS A 61 13.39 18.87 -13.23
CA HIS A 61 13.60 20.30 -13.36
C HIS A 61 14.17 20.64 -14.74
N THR A 62 13.83 21.82 -15.24
CA THR A 62 14.41 22.36 -16.49
C THR A 62 15.87 22.72 -16.27
N ASP A 63 16.63 22.89 -17.38
CA ASP A 63 18.01 23.31 -17.28
C ASP A 63 18.17 24.70 -16.63
N ALA A 64 17.18 25.58 -16.82
CA ALA A 64 17.15 26.89 -16.19
C ALA A 64 16.98 26.81 -14.67
N GLU A 65 16.05 25.96 -14.18
CA GLU A 65 15.82 25.70 -12.76
C GLU A 65 17.05 25.00 -12.13
N ALA A 66 17.61 24.01 -12.80
CA ALA A 66 18.81 23.32 -12.35
C ALA A 66 20.01 24.27 -12.27
N ALA A 67 20.21 25.14 -13.26
CA ALA A 67 21.24 26.15 -13.25
C ALA A 67 21.05 27.18 -12.12
N ALA A 68 19.82 27.62 -11.88
CA ALA A 68 19.50 28.53 -10.78
C ALA A 68 19.78 27.87 -9.42
N ALA A 69 19.36 26.61 -9.22
CA ALA A 69 19.61 25.88 -7.98
C ALA A 69 21.08 25.64 -7.72
N ILE A 70 21.88 25.33 -8.75
CA ILE A 70 23.33 25.19 -8.62
C ILE A 70 23.95 26.50 -8.17
N ARG A 71 23.53 27.64 -8.73
CA ARG A 71 24.04 28.96 -8.37
C ARG A 71 23.61 29.42 -6.98
N GLU A 72 22.40 29.10 -6.57
CA GLU A 72 21.78 29.58 -5.34
C GLU A 72 22.20 28.75 -4.11
N ARG A 73 22.17 27.42 -4.21
CA ARG A 73 22.46 26.51 -3.09
C ARG A 73 23.94 26.42 -2.74
N HIS A 74 24.83 26.86 -3.61
CA HIS A 74 26.27 26.88 -3.37
C HIS A 74 26.81 28.24 -2.85
N ARG A 75 25.94 29.15 -2.41
CA ARG A 75 26.33 30.48 -1.89
C ARG A 75 27.31 30.44 -0.69
N ASN A 76 27.28 29.36 0.07
CA ASN A 76 28.12 29.20 1.29
C ASN A 76 29.29 28.21 1.12
N VAL A 77 29.45 27.62 -0.05
CA VAL A 77 30.64 26.86 -0.40
C VAL A 77 31.59 27.84 -1.10
N PRO A 78 32.94 27.88 -0.80
CA PRO A 78 33.85 28.76 -1.50
C PRO A 78 33.66 28.57 -3.00
N ALA A 79 32.96 29.52 -3.62
CA ALA A 79 32.47 29.35 -4.98
C ALA A 79 33.66 29.36 -5.93
N VAL A 80 33.94 28.23 -6.53
CA VAL A 80 34.63 28.24 -7.83
C VAL A 80 33.53 28.71 -8.80
N PRO A 81 33.61 29.90 -9.38
CA PRO A 81 32.60 30.42 -10.27
C PRO A 81 32.53 29.53 -11.51
N VAL A 82 31.40 28.83 -11.66
CA VAL A 82 31.12 28.01 -12.84
C VAL A 82 30.67 28.96 -13.96
N GLN A 83 31.42 29.04 -15.03
CA GLN A 83 31.08 29.85 -16.19
C GLN A 83 29.83 29.26 -16.91
N ASP A 84 29.02 30.07 -17.56
CA ASP A 84 27.81 29.62 -18.24
C ASP A 84 28.00 28.50 -19.26
N ALA A 85 29.15 28.52 -19.96
CA ALA A 85 29.49 27.48 -20.92
C ALA A 85 29.78 26.15 -20.21
N GLU A 86 30.50 26.18 -19.10
CA GLU A 86 30.82 25.01 -18.27
C GLU A 86 29.59 24.46 -17.56
N LEU A 87 28.69 25.31 -17.07
CA LEU A 87 27.43 24.92 -16.48
C LEU A 87 26.54 24.18 -17.48
N ARG A 88 26.47 24.65 -18.73
CA ARG A 88 25.77 23.95 -19.80
C ARG A 88 26.35 22.56 -20.07
N GLN A 89 27.68 22.42 -20.06
CA GLN A 89 28.34 21.12 -20.24
C GLN A 89 28.06 20.17 -19.07
N ILE A 90 28.08 20.67 -17.82
CA ILE A 90 27.69 19.88 -16.62
C ILE A 90 26.26 19.39 -16.76
N LEU A 91 25.31 20.27 -17.07
CA LEU A 91 23.90 19.90 -17.21
C LEU A 91 23.67 18.91 -18.36
N ALA A 92 24.31 19.09 -19.51
CA ALA A 92 24.22 18.16 -20.63
C ALA A 92 24.77 16.76 -20.27
N GLY A 93 25.93 16.68 -19.60
CA GLY A 93 26.52 15.43 -19.13
C GLY A 93 25.66 14.73 -18.09
N VAL A 94 25.08 15.48 -17.14
CA VAL A 94 24.19 14.92 -16.11
C VAL A 94 22.89 14.41 -16.72
N ARG A 95 22.29 15.11 -17.69
CA ARG A 95 21.09 14.63 -18.40
C ARG A 95 21.35 13.36 -19.22
N LEU A 96 22.49 13.27 -19.85
CA LEU A 96 22.87 12.07 -20.59
C LEU A 96 23.03 10.87 -19.65
N LEU A 97 23.67 11.04 -18.49
CA LEU A 97 23.79 10.02 -17.45
C LEU A 97 22.42 9.66 -16.83
N ALA A 98 21.53 10.65 -16.61
CA ALA A 98 20.18 10.40 -16.14
C ALA A 98 19.36 9.54 -17.12
N GLY A 99 19.56 9.72 -18.42
CA GLY A 99 18.96 8.90 -19.49
C GLY A 99 19.54 7.49 -19.56
N THR A 100 20.85 7.34 -19.42
CA THR A 100 21.52 6.02 -19.44
C THR A 100 21.24 5.22 -18.17
N ASN A 101 21.13 5.84 -17.01
CA ASN A 101 20.76 5.15 -15.77
C ASN A 101 19.30 4.68 -15.76
N LEU A 102 18.39 5.33 -16.47
CA LEU A 102 17.04 4.82 -16.69
C LEU A 102 17.04 3.48 -17.44
N SER A 103 17.90 3.32 -18.43
CA SER A 103 18.03 2.06 -19.18
C SER A 103 18.71 0.95 -18.35
N MET A 104 19.61 1.28 -17.42
CA MET A 104 20.26 0.32 -16.54
C MET A 104 19.36 -0.10 -15.38
N ALA A 105 18.46 0.74 -14.90
CA ALA A 105 17.48 0.38 -13.87
C ALA A 105 16.38 -0.56 -14.42
N THR A 106 16.18 -0.59 -15.75
CA THR A 106 15.25 -1.49 -16.43
C THR A 106 15.91 -2.73 -17.04
N GLY A 107 17.26 -2.81 -17.04
CA GLY A 107 18.03 -3.93 -17.57
C GLY A 107 18.16 -5.07 -16.57
N GLY A 108 17.68 -6.25 -16.96
CA GLY A 108 17.66 -7.46 -16.16
C GLY A 108 19.03 -7.88 -15.62
N PHE A 109 19.00 -8.46 -14.43
CA PHE A 109 20.09 -9.20 -13.81
C PHE A 109 20.50 -10.38 -14.70
N THR A 110 21.57 -10.25 -15.45
CA THR A 110 22.28 -11.40 -15.99
C THR A 110 23.35 -11.82 -15.00
N GLY A 111 23.22 -13.06 -14.51
CA GLY A 111 23.98 -13.61 -13.44
C GLY A 111 25.49 -13.63 -13.63
N ARG A 112 26.18 -13.45 -12.53
CA ARG A 112 27.52 -13.99 -12.34
C ARG A 112 27.50 -14.92 -11.12
N ARG A 113 27.80 -16.19 -11.39
CA ARG A 113 28.01 -17.24 -10.36
C ARG A 113 29.24 -16.92 -9.52
N GLY A 114 29.14 -17.17 -8.24
CA GLY A 114 30.28 -17.43 -7.36
C GLY A 114 30.20 -16.67 -6.04
N GLY A 115 29.86 -17.38 -4.95
CA GLY A 115 30.01 -16.89 -3.59
C GLY A 115 28.88 -17.36 -2.68
N THR A 116 29.14 -18.40 -1.92
CA THR A 116 28.28 -18.90 -0.86
C THR A 116 28.07 -17.82 0.20
N GLY A 117 26.87 -17.26 0.29
CA GLY A 117 26.46 -16.36 1.34
C GLY A 117 25.01 -16.60 1.65
N VAL A 118 24.72 -16.94 2.89
CA VAL A 118 23.40 -17.17 3.44
C VAL A 118 22.54 -15.92 3.19
N ALA A 119 21.52 -16.03 2.34
CA ALA A 119 20.56 -14.96 2.09
C ALA A 119 19.65 -14.81 3.31
N GLY A 120 19.98 -13.87 4.17
CA GLY A 120 19.02 -13.30 5.12
C GLY A 120 17.99 -12.49 4.34
N ALA A 121 16.71 -12.79 4.54
CA ALA A 121 15.62 -12.00 4.02
C ALA A 121 15.72 -10.57 4.58
N ALA A 122 16.20 -9.65 3.78
CA ALA A 122 16.22 -8.23 4.12
C ALA A 122 14.79 -7.69 4.04
N ASP A 123 14.18 -7.50 5.20
CA ASP A 123 13.05 -6.58 5.32
C ASP A 123 13.55 -5.18 4.91
N GLY A 124 13.00 -4.63 3.86
CA GLY A 124 13.39 -3.35 3.31
C GLY A 124 12.90 -2.18 4.17
N ARG A 125 13.38 -2.10 5.40
CA ARG A 125 13.36 -0.86 6.18
C ARG A 125 14.80 -0.38 6.24
N GLY A 126 15.11 0.67 5.48
CA GLY A 126 16.40 1.35 5.49
C GLY A 126 16.68 1.97 6.84
N GLY A 127 17.47 1.29 7.66
CA GLY A 127 18.08 1.84 8.85
C GLY A 127 19.45 2.43 8.51
N GLY A 128 19.58 3.73 8.52
CA GLY A 128 20.88 4.38 8.47
C GLY A 128 21.57 4.26 9.83
N GLY A 129 22.67 3.50 9.90
CA GLY A 129 23.58 3.50 11.04
C GLY A 129 24.42 4.78 11.02
N GLY A 130 24.23 5.65 11.99
CA GLY A 130 25.08 6.81 12.25
C GLY A 130 25.90 6.60 13.50
N GLY A 131 27.22 6.71 13.38
CA GLY A 131 28.16 6.65 14.48
C GLY A 131 28.08 7.90 15.38
N ALA A 132 28.32 7.69 16.67
CA ALA A 132 28.32 8.70 17.69
C ALA A 132 29.43 9.75 17.49
N GLY A 133 29.05 11.00 17.38
CA GLY A 133 29.90 12.15 17.51
C GLY A 133 29.12 13.21 18.26
N ALA A 134 29.61 13.56 19.46
CA ALA A 134 29.06 14.62 20.30
C ALA A 134 29.16 15.96 19.56
N ALA A 135 28.03 16.61 19.34
CA ALA A 135 27.96 17.97 18.81
C ALA A 135 27.10 18.86 19.71
N ALA A 136 27.57 20.09 19.89
CA ALA A 136 27.01 21.15 20.71
C ALA A 136 25.60 21.55 20.24
N ALA A 137 24.80 22.08 21.19
CA ALA A 137 23.43 22.54 20.98
C ALA A 137 23.34 23.57 19.86
N PRO A 138 22.39 23.45 18.95
CA PRO A 138 22.18 24.42 17.88
C PRO A 138 21.41 25.65 18.38
N GLU A 139 21.82 26.83 17.92
CA GLU A 139 21.07 28.07 18.06
C GLU A 139 19.68 27.95 17.36
N PRO A 140 18.66 28.70 17.85
CA PRO A 140 17.34 28.64 17.26
C PRO A 140 17.34 29.11 15.78
N ALA A 141 16.84 28.27 14.89
CA ALA A 141 16.72 28.59 13.47
C ALA A 141 15.77 29.77 13.26
N PRO A 142 16.05 30.66 12.29
CA PRO A 142 15.13 31.75 11.95
C PRO A 142 13.82 31.19 11.41
N ALA A 143 12.72 31.83 11.79
CA ALA A 143 11.37 31.50 11.34
C ALA A 143 11.33 31.32 9.82
N ARG A 144 11.05 30.11 9.35
CA ARG A 144 10.90 29.80 7.92
C ARG A 144 9.60 30.44 7.42
N GLY A 145 9.69 31.12 6.29
CA GLY A 145 8.55 31.70 5.62
C GLY A 145 7.47 30.68 5.33
N ALA A 146 6.21 31.13 5.31
CA ALA A 146 5.04 30.32 5.02
C ALA A 146 5.28 29.39 3.83
N ALA A 147 4.85 28.13 3.95
CA ALA A 147 4.85 27.18 2.85
C ALA A 147 4.20 27.82 1.61
N PRO A 148 4.69 27.54 0.38
CA PRO A 148 4.06 28.04 -0.81
C PRO A 148 2.59 27.59 -0.80
N PRO A 149 1.65 28.46 -1.26
CA PRO A 149 0.24 28.10 -1.29
C PRO A 149 0.08 26.81 -2.06
N ALA A 150 -0.76 25.89 -1.52
CA ALA A 150 -1.14 24.65 -2.20
C ALA A 150 -1.43 24.94 -3.67
N SER A 151 -0.88 24.12 -4.58
CA SER A 151 -1.19 24.27 -6.00
C SER A 151 -2.71 24.27 -6.14
N PRO A 152 -3.31 25.24 -6.86
CA PRO A 152 -4.75 25.27 -7.00
C PRO A 152 -5.22 23.93 -7.52
N SER A 153 -6.30 23.40 -6.96
CA SER A 153 -6.95 22.18 -7.44
C SER A 153 -7.05 22.29 -8.96
N GLN A 154 -6.41 21.37 -9.70
CA GLN A 154 -6.60 21.26 -11.15
C GLN A 154 -8.00 20.67 -11.42
N GLY A 155 -8.99 21.16 -10.67
CA GLY A 155 -10.37 20.81 -10.83
C GLY A 155 -10.98 21.46 -12.07
N ILE A 156 -12.27 21.45 -12.13
CA ILE A 156 -13.05 22.04 -13.22
C ILE A 156 -13.20 23.56 -13.07
N GLU A 157 -12.47 24.20 -12.15
CA GLU A 157 -12.47 25.65 -11.97
C GLU A 157 -12.01 26.33 -13.26
N GLY A 158 -12.86 27.23 -13.76
CA GLY A 158 -12.62 27.95 -15.01
C GLY A 158 -13.19 27.30 -16.28
N LEU A 159 -13.67 26.03 -16.21
CA LEU A 159 -14.37 25.42 -17.34
C LEU A 159 -15.75 26.07 -17.52
N GLN A 160 -16.07 26.40 -18.75
CA GLN A 160 -17.39 26.92 -19.12
C GLN A 160 -18.29 25.80 -19.63
N PRO A 161 -19.60 25.80 -19.32
CA PRO A 161 -20.53 24.83 -19.89
C PRO A 161 -20.53 24.88 -21.42
N SER A 162 -20.51 23.68 -22.02
CA SER A 162 -20.58 23.52 -23.48
C SER A 162 -21.87 22.83 -23.85
N THR A 163 -22.48 23.26 -24.96
CA THR A 163 -23.62 22.54 -25.55
C THR A 163 -23.11 21.55 -26.59
N ILE A 164 -23.47 20.28 -26.44
CA ILE A 164 -23.12 19.20 -27.34
C ILE A 164 -24.34 18.62 -28.04
N THR A 165 -24.16 18.08 -29.23
CA THR A 165 -25.21 17.38 -29.98
C THR A 165 -25.05 15.86 -29.73
N MET A 166 -26.16 15.21 -29.40
CA MET A 166 -26.21 13.76 -29.26
C MET A 166 -26.54 13.11 -30.62
N ALA A 167 -26.18 11.85 -30.81
CA ALA A 167 -26.43 11.11 -32.05
C ALA A 167 -27.93 10.95 -32.38
N ASP A 168 -28.79 11.13 -31.39
CA ASP A 168 -30.25 11.16 -31.58
C ASP A 168 -30.79 12.55 -31.94
N GLY A 169 -29.93 13.54 -32.18
CA GLY A 169 -30.27 14.94 -32.54
C GLY A 169 -30.60 15.82 -31.36
N ARG A 170 -30.71 15.33 -30.14
CA ARG A 170 -30.92 16.17 -28.95
C ARG A 170 -29.65 16.94 -28.60
N THR A 171 -29.81 18.06 -27.93
CA THR A 171 -28.69 18.83 -27.38
C THR A 171 -28.67 18.70 -25.87
N ARG A 172 -27.46 18.66 -25.28
CA ARG A 172 -27.23 18.68 -23.83
C ARG A 172 -26.20 19.74 -23.51
N THR A 173 -26.36 20.39 -22.35
CA THR A 173 -25.44 21.43 -21.88
C THR A 173 -24.89 21.10 -20.52
N GLY A 174 -23.56 21.13 -20.37
CA GLY A 174 -22.85 20.84 -19.13
C GLY A 174 -21.35 21.06 -19.28
N LEU A 175 -20.59 20.74 -18.22
CA LEU A 175 -19.13 20.78 -18.30
C LEU A 175 -18.63 19.54 -19.03
N LEU A 176 -17.88 19.74 -20.09
CA LEU A 176 -17.31 18.66 -20.88
C LEU A 176 -15.89 18.36 -20.38
N LEU A 177 -15.76 17.23 -19.70
CA LEU A 177 -14.52 16.79 -19.03
C LEU A 177 -13.83 15.72 -19.86
N GLY A 178 -12.52 15.61 -19.68
CA GLY A 178 -11.72 14.52 -20.21
C GLY A 178 -11.92 14.28 -21.72
N GLN A 179 -11.97 15.32 -22.54
CA GLN A 179 -12.20 15.24 -24.00
C GLN A 179 -11.06 14.56 -24.75
N SER A 180 -11.41 13.75 -25.75
CA SER A 180 -10.48 13.17 -26.75
C SER A 180 -11.13 13.07 -28.11
N GLU A 181 -10.37 12.52 -29.07
CA GLU A 181 -10.88 12.15 -30.38
C GLU A 181 -11.99 11.08 -30.32
N LEU A 182 -12.08 10.29 -29.25
CA LEU A 182 -12.96 9.12 -29.15
C LEU A 182 -14.05 9.27 -28.08
N SER A 183 -13.84 10.08 -27.05
CA SER A 183 -14.74 10.12 -25.89
C SER A 183 -14.67 11.43 -25.10
N ALA A 184 -15.67 11.66 -24.27
CA ALA A 184 -15.73 12.73 -23.27
C ALA A 184 -16.58 12.29 -22.08
N VAL A 185 -16.62 13.09 -21.03
CA VAL A 185 -17.58 12.94 -19.92
C VAL A 185 -18.33 14.25 -19.78
N LEU A 186 -19.66 14.21 -19.84
CA LEU A 186 -20.51 15.36 -19.60
C LEU A 186 -20.94 15.40 -18.14
N LEU A 187 -20.61 16.47 -17.43
CA LEU A 187 -21.16 16.77 -16.12
C LEU A 187 -22.31 17.76 -16.26
N GLU A 188 -23.53 17.30 -16.06
CA GLU A 188 -24.74 18.11 -16.07
C GLU A 188 -25.61 17.76 -14.87
N ASN A 189 -26.20 18.74 -14.22
CA ASN A 189 -27.10 18.60 -13.07
C ASN A 189 -26.51 17.65 -11.97
N GLY A 190 -25.20 17.74 -11.72
CA GLY A 190 -24.52 16.93 -10.73
C GLY A 190 -24.36 15.45 -11.11
N ARG A 191 -24.59 15.08 -12.37
CA ARG A 191 -24.43 13.73 -12.89
C ARG A 191 -23.35 13.67 -13.97
N PHE A 192 -22.46 12.68 -13.86
CA PHE A 192 -21.55 12.32 -14.95
C PHE A 192 -22.23 11.41 -15.97
N THR A 193 -22.09 11.75 -17.23
CA THR A 193 -22.51 10.92 -18.35
C THR A 193 -21.30 10.64 -19.24
N PRO A 194 -20.76 9.41 -19.24
CA PRO A 194 -19.73 9.04 -20.19
C PRO A 194 -20.26 9.03 -21.61
N LEU A 195 -19.52 9.63 -22.52
CA LEU A 195 -19.88 9.80 -23.91
C LEU A 195 -18.85 9.17 -24.83
N LEU A 196 -19.29 8.58 -25.93
CA LEU A 196 -18.48 8.20 -27.08
C LEU A 196 -18.75 9.18 -28.21
N LYS A 197 -17.68 9.61 -28.90
CA LYS A 197 -17.79 10.46 -30.07
C LYS A 197 -18.32 9.64 -31.26
N ASP A 198 -19.27 10.18 -31.98
CA ASP A 198 -19.91 9.57 -33.16
C ASP A 198 -19.95 10.61 -34.27
N GLY A 199 -18.88 10.72 -35.04
CA GLY A 199 -18.65 11.81 -35.96
C GLY A 199 -18.54 13.15 -35.23
N ALA A 200 -19.41 14.11 -35.55
CA ALA A 200 -19.54 15.41 -34.88
C ALA A 200 -20.46 15.40 -33.64
N ALA A 201 -21.15 14.26 -33.40
CA ALA A 201 -22.11 14.10 -32.30
C ALA A 201 -21.53 13.17 -31.20
N TYR A 202 -22.33 12.98 -30.15
CA TYR A 202 -22.00 12.09 -29.06
C TYR A 202 -23.14 11.11 -28.81
N ARG A 203 -22.79 9.89 -28.35
CA ARG A 203 -23.74 8.91 -27.82
C ARG A 203 -23.36 8.53 -26.39
N GLU A 204 -24.34 8.26 -25.55
CA GLU A 204 -24.07 7.80 -24.20
C GLU A 204 -23.38 6.44 -24.22
N ARG A 205 -22.41 6.28 -23.35
CA ARG A 205 -21.82 4.98 -23.05
C ARG A 205 -22.55 4.37 -21.85
N ALA A 206 -23.05 3.16 -22.01
CA ALA A 206 -23.75 2.47 -20.93
C ALA A 206 -22.84 2.25 -19.70
N ILE A 207 -23.36 2.56 -18.53
CA ILE A 207 -22.78 2.24 -17.23
C ILE A 207 -23.58 1.08 -16.66
N THR A 208 -22.90 0.10 -16.05
CA THR A 208 -23.55 -1.05 -15.39
C THR A 208 -23.39 -0.91 -13.88
N PRO A 209 -24.37 -0.29 -13.16
CA PRO A 209 -24.20 0.09 -11.75
C PRO A 209 -23.95 -1.06 -10.77
N LYS A 210 -24.44 -2.29 -11.10
CA LYS A 210 -24.31 -3.47 -10.22
C LYS A 210 -22.89 -4.07 -10.19
N ALA A 211 -21.94 -3.49 -10.87
CA ALA A 211 -20.61 -4.01 -11.04
C ALA A 211 -19.53 -3.02 -10.59
N ASP A 212 -19.91 -2.07 -9.77
CA ASP A 212 -18.99 -1.11 -9.15
C ASP A 212 -18.17 -1.78 -8.04
N TRP A 213 -16.99 -1.20 -7.80
CA TRP A 213 -16.14 -1.56 -6.66
C TRP A 213 -16.15 -0.36 -5.70
N THR A 214 -17.10 -0.33 -4.78
CA THR A 214 -17.50 0.88 -4.06
C THR A 214 -16.72 1.15 -2.77
N HIS A 215 -15.95 0.17 -2.28
CA HIS A 215 -15.21 0.25 -1.03
C HIS A 215 -13.80 -0.32 -1.18
N TYR A 216 -12.95 -0.12 -0.18
CA TYR A 216 -11.56 -0.58 -0.16
C TYR A 216 -11.41 -2.07 -0.55
N ASP A 217 -12.21 -2.97 0.01
CA ASP A 217 -12.24 -4.40 -0.31
C ASP A 217 -13.45 -4.81 -1.15
N GLY A 218 -14.03 -3.89 -1.93
CA GLY A 218 -15.18 -4.09 -2.79
C GLY A 218 -16.51 -3.90 -2.08
N SER A 219 -16.61 -4.31 -0.81
CA SER A 219 -17.78 -4.16 0.05
C SER A 219 -17.36 -3.78 1.47
N LEU A 220 -18.34 -3.48 2.32
CA LEU A 220 -18.10 -3.17 3.75
C LEU A 220 -17.71 -4.41 4.57
N THR A 221 -17.80 -5.62 3.99
CA THR A 221 -17.53 -6.87 4.72
C THR A 221 -16.04 -7.23 4.79
N GLY A 222 -15.14 -6.42 4.22
CA GLY A 222 -13.69 -6.69 4.21
C GLY A 222 -13.28 -7.86 3.32
N ASN A 223 -14.23 -8.52 2.64
CA ASN A 223 -13.93 -9.67 1.78
C ASN A 223 -13.65 -9.22 0.36
N ARG A 224 -12.43 -9.45 -0.10
CA ARG A 224 -11.98 -9.06 -1.45
C ARG A 224 -12.39 -10.10 -2.51
N TYR A 225 -13.68 -10.35 -2.58
CA TYR A 225 -14.34 -11.24 -3.52
C TYR A 225 -15.26 -10.44 -4.45
N SER A 226 -15.27 -10.79 -5.74
CA SER A 226 -16.19 -10.21 -6.73
C SER A 226 -17.07 -11.27 -7.38
N PRO A 227 -18.38 -11.01 -7.54
CA PRO A 227 -19.29 -11.91 -8.25
C PRO A 227 -19.16 -11.83 -9.78
N LEU A 228 -18.23 -11.07 -10.32
CA LEU A 228 -18.03 -10.90 -11.77
C LEU A 228 -17.38 -12.14 -12.40
N GLU A 229 -17.87 -12.54 -13.60
CA GLU A 229 -17.52 -13.80 -14.27
C GLU A 229 -17.09 -13.64 -15.73
N LEU A 230 -17.16 -12.44 -16.32
CA LEU A 230 -16.83 -12.26 -17.75
C LEU A 230 -15.38 -12.62 -18.05
N ILE A 231 -14.46 -12.33 -17.12
CA ILE A 231 -13.10 -12.85 -17.19
C ILE A 231 -13.09 -14.19 -16.48
N ASN A 232 -12.77 -15.26 -17.21
CA ASN A 232 -12.81 -16.63 -16.72
C ASN A 232 -11.68 -17.48 -17.29
N GLN A 233 -11.59 -18.74 -16.89
CA GLN A 233 -10.50 -19.65 -17.30
C GLN A 233 -10.39 -19.83 -18.83
N SER A 234 -11.52 -19.75 -19.57
CA SER A 234 -11.53 -19.98 -21.01
C SER A 234 -11.04 -18.79 -21.83
N ASN A 235 -11.03 -17.56 -21.24
CA ASN A 235 -10.73 -16.33 -21.98
C ASN A 235 -9.63 -15.48 -21.35
N VAL A 236 -9.13 -15.82 -20.16
CA VAL A 236 -8.10 -15.05 -19.43
C VAL A 236 -6.84 -14.84 -20.27
N GLN A 237 -6.54 -15.71 -21.23
CA GLN A 237 -5.41 -15.58 -22.16
C GLN A 237 -5.50 -14.32 -23.07
N ARG A 238 -6.69 -13.72 -23.16
CA ARG A 238 -6.97 -12.53 -23.97
C ARG A 238 -6.90 -11.24 -23.19
N LEU A 239 -6.47 -11.29 -21.90
CA LEU A 239 -6.26 -10.08 -21.12
C LEU A 239 -5.10 -9.25 -21.67
N GLY A 240 -5.34 -7.96 -21.79
CA GLY A 240 -4.33 -6.97 -22.19
C GLY A 240 -4.55 -5.65 -21.45
N ALA A 241 -3.55 -4.78 -21.43
CA ALA A 241 -3.67 -3.45 -20.81
C ALA A 241 -4.66 -2.60 -21.62
N ALA A 242 -5.69 -2.10 -20.94
CA ALA A 242 -6.65 -1.15 -21.52
C ALA A 242 -6.08 0.27 -21.49
N TRP A 243 -5.49 0.64 -20.35
CA TRP A 243 -4.88 1.95 -20.14
C TRP A 243 -3.90 1.89 -18.96
N VAL A 244 -2.97 2.85 -18.96
CA VAL A 244 -2.01 3.09 -17.89
C VAL A 244 -2.07 4.58 -17.55
N PHE A 245 -2.29 4.91 -16.29
CA PHE A 245 -2.27 6.28 -15.77
C PHE A 245 -1.04 6.48 -14.90
N PRO A 246 -0.13 7.42 -15.22
CA PRO A 246 1.04 7.70 -14.40
C PRO A 246 0.61 8.42 -13.12
N ILE A 247 1.18 8.03 -11.98
CA ILE A 247 0.98 8.67 -10.68
C ILE A 247 2.24 9.46 -10.36
N ALA A 248 2.08 10.74 -10.02
CA ALA A 248 3.20 11.59 -9.65
C ALA A 248 3.88 11.07 -8.38
N SER A 249 5.19 11.05 -8.42
CA SER A 249 6.18 10.71 -7.38
C SER A 249 5.67 10.26 -6.01
N ASN A 250 5.49 8.96 -5.83
CA ASN A 250 5.45 8.36 -4.51
C ASN A 250 6.76 7.58 -4.28
N PRO A 251 7.61 7.92 -3.29
CA PRO A 251 8.87 7.24 -3.04
C PRO A 251 8.68 5.77 -2.61
N ARG A 252 7.48 5.44 -2.12
CA ARG A 252 7.12 4.08 -1.71
C ARG A 252 6.00 3.54 -2.54
N ALA A 253 5.96 3.07 -3.61
CA ALA A 253 4.87 2.43 -4.35
C ALA A 253 3.44 2.66 -3.79
N VAL A 254 2.50 2.89 -4.64
CA VAL A 254 1.10 3.16 -4.29
C VAL A 254 0.46 1.92 -3.63
N GLN A 255 0.04 2.07 -2.38
CA GLN A 255 -0.74 1.04 -1.65
C GLN A 255 -2.25 1.23 -1.80
N SER A 256 -2.67 2.33 -2.43
CA SER A 256 -4.08 2.67 -2.60
C SER A 256 -4.84 1.61 -3.38
N THR A 257 -5.98 1.19 -2.86
CA THR A 257 -6.97 0.45 -3.65
C THR A 257 -7.92 1.46 -4.29
N PRO A 258 -8.09 1.45 -5.62
CA PRO A 258 -9.07 2.32 -6.25
C PRO A 258 -10.50 1.86 -5.92
N VAL A 259 -11.43 2.80 -5.88
CA VAL A 259 -12.86 2.55 -5.89
C VAL A 259 -13.46 3.03 -7.21
N VAL A 260 -14.46 2.32 -7.70
CA VAL A 260 -15.17 2.67 -8.94
C VAL A 260 -16.65 2.81 -8.63
N LEU A 261 -17.20 3.95 -8.95
CA LEU A 261 -18.62 4.27 -8.84
C LEU A 261 -19.08 5.06 -10.04
N ASP A 262 -20.20 4.66 -10.67
CA ASP A 262 -20.78 5.33 -11.84
C ASP A 262 -19.80 5.47 -13.01
N GLY A 263 -18.88 4.52 -13.20
CA GLY A 263 -17.87 4.55 -14.26
C GLY A 263 -16.72 5.52 -14.03
N ILE A 264 -16.57 6.04 -12.82
CA ILE A 264 -15.46 6.89 -12.39
C ILE A 264 -14.62 6.13 -11.39
N MET A 265 -13.32 6.10 -11.62
CA MET A 265 -12.34 5.53 -10.70
C MET A 265 -11.76 6.63 -9.83
N TYR A 266 -11.75 6.39 -8.52
CA TYR A 266 -11.12 7.26 -7.52
C TYR A 266 -10.01 6.50 -6.81
N PHE A 267 -8.87 7.15 -6.58
CA PHE A 267 -7.77 6.59 -5.78
C PHE A 267 -6.88 7.71 -5.25
N THR A 268 -6.01 7.36 -4.31
CA THR A 268 -5.08 8.30 -3.67
C THR A 268 -3.63 8.01 -4.04
N GLY A 269 -2.85 9.07 -4.16
CA GLY A 269 -1.40 9.04 -4.05
C GLY A 269 -0.95 9.25 -2.60
N TRP A 270 0.12 10.00 -2.37
CA TRP A 270 0.58 10.33 -1.01
C TRP A 270 -0.45 11.23 -0.30
N ASN A 271 -0.50 12.51 -0.68
CA ASN A 271 -1.53 13.48 -0.27
C ASN A 271 -2.35 13.94 -1.49
N GLU A 272 -2.46 13.11 -2.50
CA GLU A 272 -3.23 13.41 -3.71
C GLU A 272 -4.47 12.51 -3.79
N ILE A 273 -5.54 13.03 -4.36
CA ILE A 273 -6.71 12.28 -4.80
C ILE A 273 -6.95 12.50 -6.28
N TYR A 274 -7.26 11.42 -6.99
CA TYR A 274 -7.48 11.41 -8.43
C TYR A 274 -8.87 10.86 -8.74
N ALA A 275 -9.54 11.47 -9.74
CA ALA A 275 -10.73 10.91 -10.35
C ALA A 275 -10.48 10.71 -11.85
N LEU A 276 -10.68 9.49 -12.33
CA LEU A 276 -10.45 9.11 -13.71
C LEU A 276 -11.73 8.55 -14.35
N ASP A 277 -11.89 8.72 -15.65
CA ASP A 277 -12.79 7.86 -16.43
C ASP A 277 -12.28 6.43 -16.37
N ALA A 278 -13.05 5.54 -15.74
CA ALA A 278 -12.65 4.17 -15.47
C ALA A 278 -12.44 3.32 -16.75
N THR A 279 -12.95 3.78 -17.92
CA THR A 279 -12.79 3.06 -19.19
C THR A 279 -11.53 3.43 -19.92
N THR A 280 -11.10 4.70 -19.81
CA THR A 280 -10.00 5.27 -20.61
C THR A 280 -8.77 5.63 -19.78
N GLY A 281 -8.90 5.67 -18.46
CA GLY A 281 -7.83 6.14 -17.56
C GLY A 281 -7.61 7.65 -17.63
N ARG A 282 -8.51 8.40 -18.27
CA ARG A 282 -8.34 9.85 -18.41
C ARG A 282 -8.73 10.55 -17.13
N GLN A 283 -7.87 11.48 -16.69
CA GLN A 283 -8.12 12.31 -15.52
C GLN A 283 -9.31 13.23 -15.75
N LEU A 284 -10.26 13.22 -14.82
CA LEU A 284 -11.38 14.12 -14.75
C LEU A 284 -11.06 15.32 -13.85
N TRP A 285 -10.51 15.02 -12.66
CA TRP A 285 -10.00 16.02 -11.74
C TRP A 285 -8.94 15.38 -10.81
N THR A 286 -8.16 16.21 -10.15
CA THR A 286 -7.24 15.84 -9.09
C THR A 286 -7.17 16.95 -8.04
N TYR A 287 -6.81 16.60 -6.83
CA TYR A 287 -6.47 17.53 -5.76
C TYR A 287 -5.19 17.06 -5.09
N SER A 288 -4.36 17.99 -4.65
CA SER A 288 -3.12 17.73 -3.93
C SER A 288 -3.06 18.60 -2.69
N GLU A 289 -2.88 17.98 -1.52
CA GLU A 289 -2.62 18.67 -0.26
C GLU A 289 -1.12 18.80 -0.03
N ALA A 290 -0.69 19.86 0.67
CA ALA A 290 0.70 20.07 1.02
C ALA A 290 1.19 18.93 1.93
N ARG A 291 2.44 18.51 1.73
CA ARG A 291 3.11 17.53 2.58
C ARG A 291 3.77 18.23 3.75
N HIS A 292 3.72 17.60 4.92
CA HIS A 292 4.41 18.12 6.10
C HIS A 292 5.77 17.45 6.28
N GLU A 293 6.80 18.29 6.52
CA GLU A 293 8.14 17.80 6.86
C GLU A 293 8.18 17.36 8.34
N GLY A 294 8.99 16.34 8.62
CA GLY A 294 9.24 15.89 10.00
C GLY A 294 8.29 14.80 10.50
N ILE A 295 7.31 14.37 9.70
CA ILE A 295 6.46 13.22 10.03
C ILE A 295 7.26 11.94 9.83
N LEU A 296 7.47 11.17 10.90
CA LEU A 296 8.28 9.95 10.88
C LEU A 296 7.48 8.69 10.56
N SER A 297 6.16 8.73 10.79
CA SER A 297 5.25 7.60 10.61
C SER A 297 5.10 7.17 9.15
N GLU A 298 4.38 6.07 8.91
CA GLU A 298 4.08 5.54 7.58
C GLU A 298 3.39 6.57 6.66
N GLY A 299 2.59 7.51 7.21
CA GLY A 299 2.01 8.62 6.47
C GLY A 299 3.07 9.53 5.88
N GLY A 300 4.08 9.92 6.67
CA GLY A 300 5.14 10.83 6.26
C GLY A 300 6.11 10.28 5.21
N ILE A 301 6.06 8.99 4.92
CA ILE A 301 6.84 8.33 3.86
C ILE A 301 6.01 7.94 2.64
N GLY A 302 4.80 8.47 2.53
CA GLY A 302 3.97 8.38 1.35
C GLY A 302 2.96 7.24 1.34
N THR A 303 2.69 6.61 2.47
CA THR A 303 1.67 5.56 2.55
C THR A 303 0.28 6.17 2.65
N ASN A 304 -0.56 5.89 1.66
CA ASN A 304 -2.00 6.14 1.68
C ASN A 304 -2.69 4.98 0.96
N ARG A 305 -3.75 4.42 1.57
CA ARG A 305 -4.35 3.16 1.11
C ARG A 305 -5.64 3.33 0.33
N GLY A 306 -6.17 4.54 0.21
CA GLY A 306 -7.30 4.74 -0.67
C GLY A 306 -8.24 5.88 -0.30
N VAL A 307 -9.30 5.95 -1.05
CA VAL A 307 -10.37 6.92 -0.98
C VAL A 307 -11.66 6.23 -0.54
N THR A 308 -12.53 6.97 0.12
CA THR A 308 -13.90 6.55 0.41
C THR A 308 -14.88 7.41 -0.36
N ILE A 309 -15.91 6.80 -0.92
CA ILE A 309 -17.03 7.51 -1.55
C ILE A 309 -18.29 7.24 -0.72
N SER A 310 -18.99 8.32 -0.36
CA SER A 310 -20.30 8.25 0.27
C SER A 310 -21.19 9.35 -0.28
N GLY A 311 -22.30 8.97 -0.93
CA GLY A 311 -23.20 9.87 -1.61
C GLY A 311 -22.51 10.70 -2.71
N ASP A 312 -22.56 12.00 -2.58
CA ASP A 312 -21.96 12.98 -3.50
C ASP A 312 -20.52 13.40 -3.11
N LYS A 313 -19.93 12.73 -2.11
CA LYS A 313 -18.63 13.10 -1.55
C LYS A 313 -17.57 12.02 -1.72
N ALA A 314 -16.33 12.48 -1.89
CA ALA A 314 -15.12 11.68 -1.79
C ALA A 314 -14.32 12.14 -0.56
N PHE A 315 -13.67 11.19 0.10
CA PHE A 315 -12.93 11.45 1.34
C PHE A 315 -11.54 10.83 1.27
N MET A 316 -10.54 11.59 1.67
CA MET A 316 -9.18 11.09 1.85
C MET A 316 -8.62 11.50 3.20
N VAL A 317 -7.63 10.76 3.67
CA VAL A 317 -6.78 11.13 4.82
C VAL A 317 -5.44 11.67 4.33
N THR A 318 -4.74 12.41 5.20
CA THR A 318 -3.42 12.98 4.89
C THR A 318 -2.32 12.45 5.80
N ASP A 319 -1.07 12.70 5.42
CA ASP A 319 0.12 12.35 6.20
C ASP A 319 0.17 13.04 7.58
N HIS A 320 -0.50 14.18 7.75
CA HIS A 320 -0.59 14.96 8.99
C HIS A 320 -1.93 14.77 9.73
N ALA A 321 -2.57 13.61 9.56
CA ALA A 321 -3.78 13.18 10.25
C ALA A 321 -4.99 14.11 10.07
N HIS A 322 -5.23 14.62 8.86
CA HIS A 322 -6.46 15.28 8.48
C HIS A 322 -7.39 14.36 7.69
N LEU A 323 -8.69 14.52 7.86
CA LEU A 323 -9.74 13.93 7.04
C LEU A 323 -10.36 15.02 6.20
N ILE A 324 -10.28 14.89 4.88
CA ILE A 324 -10.73 15.91 3.93
C ILE A 324 -11.87 15.36 3.08
N ALA A 325 -12.93 16.15 2.93
CA ALA A 325 -14.06 15.88 2.04
C ALA A 325 -14.04 16.72 0.79
N PHE A 326 -14.40 16.09 -0.31
CA PHE A 326 -14.52 16.72 -1.64
C PHE A 326 -15.89 16.43 -2.23
N ASN A 327 -16.39 17.34 -3.04
CA ASN A 327 -17.43 16.97 -3.99
C ASN A 327 -16.83 15.96 -4.99
N ARG A 328 -17.35 14.72 -5.03
CA ARG A 328 -16.76 13.66 -5.84
C ARG A 328 -16.77 13.92 -7.35
N LEU A 329 -17.68 14.79 -7.79
CA LEU A 329 -17.86 15.11 -9.20
C LEU A 329 -16.92 16.22 -9.65
N THR A 330 -16.63 17.18 -8.78
CA THR A 330 -15.88 18.38 -9.12
C THR A 330 -14.48 18.45 -8.54
N GLY A 331 -14.17 17.64 -7.53
CA GLY A 331 -12.92 17.74 -6.79
C GLY A 331 -12.82 18.94 -5.85
N GLN A 332 -13.91 19.75 -5.72
CA GLN A 332 -13.93 20.87 -4.81
C GLN A 332 -13.86 20.40 -3.35
N LYS A 333 -12.93 20.95 -2.58
CA LYS A 333 -12.81 20.74 -1.14
C LYS A 333 -14.03 21.32 -0.42
N LEU A 334 -14.70 20.50 0.38
CA LEU A 334 -15.93 20.87 1.08
C LEU A 334 -15.66 21.19 2.56
N TRP A 335 -14.87 20.34 3.23
CA TRP A 335 -14.45 20.54 4.59
C TRP A 335 -13.15 19.76 4.87
N ASP A 336 -12.50 20.11 5.97
CA ASP A 336 -11.23 19.58 6.42
C ASP A 336 -11.28 19.47 7.95
N ALA A 337 -11.02 18.30 8.50
CA ALA A 337 -11.09 18.01 9.92
C ALA A 337 -9.77 17.42 10.40
N GLU A 338 -9.12 18.09 11.34
CA GLU A 338 -7.96 17.57 12.05
C GLU A 338 -8.39 16.43 12.98
N MET A 339 -7.74 15.27 12.84
CA MET A 339 -7.99 14.09 13.67
C MET A 339 -7.08 14.09 14.90
N GLY A 340 -5.83 14.48 14.73
CA GLY A 340 -4.84 14.60 15.78
C GLY A 340 -3.63 15.35 15.29
N SER A 341 -2.87 16.01 16.21
CA SER A 341 -1.69 16.81 15.84
C SER A 341 -0.56 15.91 15.34
N TYR A 342 0.02 16.27 14.20
CA TYR A 342 1.21 15.59 13.69
C TYR A 342 2.45 15.83 14.58
N GLU A 343 2.49 16.90 15.37
CA GLU A 343 3.52 17.16 16.37
C GLU A 343 3.46 16.13 17.53
N GLU A 344 2.30 15.53 17.77
CA GLU A 344 2.10 14.40 18.67
C GLU A 344 2.28 13.06 17.95
N SER A 345 2.92 13.06 16.78
CA SER A 345 3.22 11.89 15.94
C SER A 345 2.01 11.24 15.25
N TYR A 346 0.85 11.89 15.24
CA TYR A 346 -0.30 11.35 14.52
C TYR A 346 -0.15 11.51 13.00
N SER A 347 -0.53 10.47 12.29
CA SER A 347 -0.77 10.46 10.84
C SER A 347 -1.97 9.59 10.52
N SER A 348 -2.44 9.55 9.29
CA SER A 348 -3.45 8.58 8.88
C SER A 348 -3.14 8.01 7.51
N THR A 349 -3.42 6.73 7.31
CA THR A 349 -3.01 5.99 6.11
C THR A 349 -4.12 5.17 5.49
N SER A 350 -5.27 5.01 6.16
CA SER A 350 -6.36 4.17 5.68
C SER A 350 -7.58 4.98 5.25
N PRO A 351 -8.30 4.52 4.20
CA PRO A 351 -9.56 5.15 3.84
C PRO A 351 -10.58 5.03 4.98
N PRO A 352 -11.41 6.05 5.22
CA PRO A 352 -12.51 5.97 6.18
C PRO A 352 -13.49 4.85 5.83
N LEU A 353 -14.05 4.19 6.84
CA LEU A 353 -15.13 3.21 6.68
C LEU A 353 -16.48 3.95 6.72
N PRO A 354 -17.27 3.95 5.63
CA PRO A 354 -18.57 4.63 5.63
C PRO A 354 -19.63 3.76 6.33
N VAL A 355 -20.36 4.34 7.27
CA VAL A 355 -21.42 3.69 8.04
C VAL A 355 -22.63 4.63 8.13
N GLY A 356 -23.57 4.49 7.22
CA GLY A 356 -24.71 5.41 7.10
C GLY A 356 -24.21 6.84 6.78
N ASP A 357 -24.47 7.80 7.68
CA ASP A 357 -24.01 9.18 7.60
C ASP A 357 -22.68 9.44 8.32
N LEU A 358 -22.05 8.38 8.85
CA LEU A 358 -20.78 8.45 9.55
C LEU A 358 -19.62 7.92 8.71
N LEU A 359 -18.44 8.46 8.99
CA LEU A 359 -17.14 7.98 8.52
C LEU A 359 -16.33 7.56 9.72
N VAL A 360 -16.01 6.28 9.83
CA VAL A 360 -15.12 5.79 10.89
C VAL A 360 -13.71 5.71 10.34
N VAL A 361 -12.76 6.30 11.05
CA VAL A 361 -11.38 6.42 10.59
C VAL A 361 -10.40 6.22 11.73
N GLY A 362 -9.27 5.60 11.42
CA GLY A 362 -8.18 5.33 12.34
C GLY A 362 -6.94 6.17 12.08
N VAL A 363 -5.96 6.03 12.98
CA VAL A 363 -4.69 6.74 12.94
C VAL A 363 -3.49 5.80 12.91
N ALA A 364 -2.39 6.29 12.38
CA ALA A 364 -1.05 5.73 12.43
C ALA A 364 -0.16 6.60 13.34
N GLY A 365 1.09 6.21 13.54
CA GLY A 365 2.04 6.90 14.42
C GLY A 365 2.32 6.10 15.70
N GLY A 366 1.97 4.81 15.70
CA GLY A 366 2.17 3.93 16.84
C GLY A 366 3.60 3.91 17.33
N GLU A 367 4.55 3.53 16.50
CA GLU A 367 5.96 3.42 16.87
C GLU A 367 6.61 4.77 17.25
N GLU A 368 5.94 5.87 16.99
CA GLU A 368 6.35 7.22 17.41
C GLU A 368 5.69 7.64 18.75
N GLY A 369 4.96 6.71 19.41
CA GLY A 369 4.33 6.95 20.72
C GLY A 369 2.94 7.59 20.64
N ALA A 370 2.32 7.68 19.48
CA ALA A 370 0.94 8.14 19.34
C ALA A 370 -0.04 7.11 19.95
N ARG A 371 -0.95 7.56 20.80
CA ARG A 371 -1.99 6.72 21.38
C ARG A 371 -3.08 6.45 20.36
N GLY A 372 -3.24 5.18 19.93
CA GLY A 372 -4.20 4.78 18.91
C GLY A 372 -5.64 5.10 19.28
N PHE A 373 -6.44 5.48 18.27
CA PHE A 373 -7.88 5.72 18.43
C PHE A 373 -8.64 5.46 17.14
N LEU A 374 -9.96 5.35 17.27
CA LEU A 374 -10.93 5.42 16.18
C LEU A 374 -11.84 6.61 16.41
N ASP A 375 -12.07 7.38 15.37
CA ASP A 375 -13.02 8.48 15.33
C ASP A 375 -14.17 8.18 14.38
N ALA A 376 -15.38 8.66 14.72
CA ALA A 376 -16.46 8.79 13.76
C ALA A 376 -16.76 10.24 13.49
N TYR A 377 -16.81 10.58 12.21
CA TYR A 377 -17.15 11.92 11.72
C TYR A 377 -18.46 11.90 10.94
N ARG A 378 -19.24 12.95 11.06
CA ARG A 378 -20.41 13.16 10.21
C ARG A 378 -19.96 13.49 8.78
N ALA A 379 -20.33 12.65 7.83
CA ALA A 379 -19.89 12.78 6.44
C ALA A 379 -20.29 14.13 5.78
N SER A 380 -21.39 14.74 6.25
CA SER A 380 -21.88 16.02 5.71
C SER A 380 -21.08 17.23 6.19
N THR A 381 -20.55 17.21 7.42
CA THR A 381 -19.99 18.42 8.07
C THR A 381 -18.55 18.28 8.54
N GLY A 382 -18.02 17.05 8.68
CA GLY A 382 -16.71 16.82 9.30
C GLY A 382 -16.72 16.93 10.84
N GLU A 383 -17.90 17.04 11.47
CA GLU A 383 -18.04 17.07 12.91
C GLU A 383 -17.72 15.68 13.49
N ARG A 384 -16.85 15.62 14.51
CA ARG A 384 -16.57 14.36 15.22
C ARG A 384 -17.72 14.02 16.16
N VAL A 385 -18.29 12.81 15.97
CA VAL A 385 -19.43 12.30 16.74
C VAL A 385 -18.98 11.55 17.99
N TRP A 386 -17.97 10.66 17.84
CA TRP A 386 -17.38 9.94 18.95
C TRP A 386 -15.91 9.63 18.68
N ARG A 387 -15.15 9.37 19.77
CA ARG A 387 -13.78 8.83 19.76
C ARG A 387 -13.70 7.65 20.72
N TRP A 388 -13.10 6.56 20.26
CA TRP A 388 -12.73 5.40 21.07
C TRP A 388 -11.22 5.20 21.02
N TYR A 389 -10.58 5.07 22.19
CA TYR A 389 -9.15 4.83 22.28
C TYR A 389 -8.84 3.34 22.36
N SER A 390 -7.86 2.86 21.58
CA SER A 390 -7.36 1.48 21.59
C SER A 390 -6.57 1.16 22.87
N ILE A 391 -5.97 2.16 23.48
CA ILE A 391 -5.28 2.05 24.77
C ILE A 391 -6.14 2.72 25.85
N PRO A 392 -6.57 2.00 26.90
CA PRO A 392 -7.38 2.57 27.96
C PRO A 392 -6.59 3.62 28.76
N LYS A 393 -7.28 4.57 29.36
CA LYS A 393 -6.68 5.43 30.39
C LYS A 393 -6.51 4.66 31.69
N ARG A 394 -5.56 5.11 32.50
CA ARG A 394 -5.38 4.54 33.85
C ARG A 394 -6.70 4.58 34.65
N GLY A 395 -7.11 3.43 35.16
CA GLY A 395 -8.39 3.22 35.85
C GLY A 395 -9.57 2.83 34.96
N GLU A 396 -9.46 2.91 33.63
CA GLU A 396 -10.44 2.33 32.71
C GLU A 396 -10.22 0.81 32.57
N LYS A 397 -11.29 0.09 32.20
CA LYS A 397 -11.24 -1.36 31.96
C LYS A 397 -10.19 -1.71 30.90
N GLY A 398 -9.31 -2.65 31.22
CA GLY A 398 -8.18 -3.04 30.37
C GLY A 398 -6.86 -2.42 30.83
N SER A 399 -6.87 -1.28 31.54
CA SER A 399 -5.64 -0.63 32.02
C SER A 399 -4.89 -1.45 33.06
N GLU A 400 -5.56 -2.35 33.76
CA GLU A 400 -4.97 -3.32 34.68
C GLU A 400 -4.03 -4.32 34.02
N THR A 401 -4.11 -4.44 32.71
CA THR A 401 -3.23 -5.30 31.90
C THR A 401 -1.92 -4.60 31.44
N TRP A 402 -1.72 -3.37 31.90
CA TRP A 402 -0.56 -2.54 31.62
C TRP A 402 0.18 -2.22 32.92
N ILE A 403 1.23 -2.96 33.22
CA ILE A 403 2.09 -2.72 34.39
C ILE A 403 3.35 -2.02 33.89
N GLY A 404 3.59 -0.78 34.32
CA GLY A 404 4.69 0.07 33.89
C GLY A 404 4.20 1.43 33.43
N GLN A 405 5.05 2.19 32.74
CA GLN A 405 4.78 3.56 32.30
C GLN A 405 4.27 3.65 30.85
N ALA A 406 4.38 2.58 30.09
CA ALA A 406 4.05 2.56 28.66
C ALA A 406 2.54 2.78 28.37
N LEU A 407 1.65 2.62 29.33
CA LEU A 407 0.21 2.83 29.16
C LEU A 407 -0.14 4.19 28.55
N GLU A 408 0.59 5.23 28.88
CA GLU A 408 0.27 6.60 28.43
C GLU A 408 0.65 6.85 26.96
N HIS A 409 1.54 6.01 26.42
CA HIS A 409 2.04 6.06 25.05
C HIS A 409 1.99 4.68 24.37
N GLY A 410 1.01 3.85 24.70
CA GLY A 410 0.98 2.42 24.42
C GLY A 410 0.81 2.02 22.96
N CYS A 411 0.83 2.94 22.01
CA CYS A 411 0.63 2.71 20.56
C CYS A 411 -0.77 2.20 20.21
N GLY A 412 -0.93 0.91 19.82
CA GLY A 412 -2.21 0.36 19.44
C GLY A 412 -2.84 1.06 18.23
N ALA A 413 -2.04 1.37 17.22
CA ALA A 413 -2.47 2.13 16.05
C ALA A 413 -3.58 1.39 15.28
N THR A 414 -4.46 2.16 14.64
CA THR A 414 -5.66 1.69 13.93
C THR A 414 -5.53 1.94 12.41
N TRP A 415 -4.35 1.73 11.88
CA TRP A 415 -3.84 2.22 10.61
C TRP A 415 -4.35 1.50 9.35
N MET A 416 -5.14 0.43 9.49
CA MET A 416 -5.84 -0.23 8.39
C MET A 416 -7.35 0.00 8.50
N PRO A 417 -8.12 -0.08 7.40
CA PRO A 417 -9.58 0.10 7.48
C PRO A 417 -10.25 -1.07 8.21
N GLY A 418 -11.40 -0.80 8.81
CA GLY A 418 -12.27 -1.80 9.42
C GLY A 418 -13.29 -2.39 8.46
N SER A 419 -14.12 -3.30 9.00
CA SER A 419 -15.26 -3.91 8.31
C SER A 419 -16.56 -3.61 9.07
N TYR A 420 -17.72 -3.64 8.38
CA TYR A 420 -19.01 -3.30 8.96
C TYR A 420 -20.08 -4.34 8.62
N ASP A 421 -20.80 -4.80 9.64
CA ASP A 421 -22.02 -5.61 9.51
C ASP A 421 -23.25 -4.72 9.75
N SER A 422 -23.97 -4.39 8.68
CA SER A 422 -25.17 -3.55 8.75
C SER A 422 -26.36 -4.22 9.45
N GLN A 423 -26.39 -5.55 9.58
CA GLN A 423 -27.45 -6.26 10.29
C GLN A 423 -27.26 -6.23 11.81
N LEU A 424 -26.00 -6.22 12.26
CA LEU A 424 -25.63 -6.15 13.66
C LEU A 424 -25.37 -4.71 14.14
N ASP A 425 -25.21 -3.76 13.21
CA ASP A 425 -24.77 -2.39 13.45
C ASP A 425 -23.42 -2.34 14.20
N LEU A 426 -22.50 -3.26 13.81
CA LEU A 426 -21.19 -3.42 14.40
C LEU A 426 -20.09 -3.17 13.39
N ILE A 427 -19.10 -2.38 13.78
CA ILE A 427 -17.80 -2.29 13.08
C ILE A 427 -16.80 -3.23 13.77
N TYR A 428 -15.95 -3.84 12.95
CA TYR A 428 -14.84 -4.69 13.41
C TYR A 428 -13.54 -4.06 12.97
N TRP A 429 -12.68 -3.78 13.94
CA TRP A 429 -11.44 -3.08 13.66
C TRP A 429 -10.25 -3.80 14.27
N ALA A 430 -9.20 -3.93 13.47
CA ALA A 430 -7.95 -4.52 13.90
C ALA A 430 -7.06 -3.46 14.56
N ILE A 431 -6.45 -3.81 15.68
CA ILE A 431 -5.61 -2.93 16.48
C ILE A 431 -4.16 -3.35 16.38
N GLY A 432 -3.27 -2.39 16.20
CA GLY A 432 -1.84 -2.58 16.11
C GLY A 432 -1.17 -3.04 17.40
N ASN A 433 0.14 -3.26 17.33
CA ASN A 433 0.98 -3.71 18.41
C ASN A 433 1.08 -2.70 19.57
N PRO A 434 1.50 -3.14 20.77
CA PRO A 434 1.86 -2.23 21.87
C PRO A 434 3.28 -1.68 21.68
N CYS A 435 3.60 -0.54 22.31
CA CYS A 435 4.93 0.05 22.35
C CYS A 435 5.52 0.13 23.76
N PRO A 436 6.85 0.06 23.86
CA PRO A 436 7.83 -0.19 22.79
C PRO A 436 7.64 -1.56 22.18
N ASP A 437 7.83 -1.73 20.86
CA ASP A 437 7.41 -2.94 20.13
C ASP A 437 8.01 -4.22 20.71
N ILE A 438 9.32 -4.21 21.01
CA ILE A 438 10.10 -5.40 21.40
C ILE A 438 10.37 -5.45 22.91
N ALA A 439 10.56 -4.30 23.58
CA ALA A 439 10.87 -4.23 25.01
C ALA A 439 9.63 -4.44 25.90
N GLY A 440 9.14 -5.66 25.98
CA GLY A 440 7.96 -6.03 26.76
C GLY A 440 8.08 -5.82 28.26
N GLU A 441 9.30 -5.77 28.80
CA GLU A 441 9.60 -5.50 30.20
C GLU A 441 9.14 -4.13 30.68
N GLU A 442 8.95 -3.16 29.77
CA GLU A 442 8.43 -1.83 30.09
C GLU A 442 6.89 -1.77 30.19
N ARG A 443 6.20 -2.86 29.79
CA ARG A 443 4.74 -2.94 29.73
C ARG A 443 4.20 -4.34 30.07
N ILE A 444 4.56 -4.84 31.22
CA ILE A 444 4.18 -6.17 31.69
C ILE A 444 2.66 -6.34 31.69
N GLY A 445 2.17 -7.52 31.29
CA GLY A 445 0.77 -7.88 31.18
C GLY A 445 0.30 -8.01 29.73
N ASP A 446 -0.99 -8.30 29.53
CA ASP A 446 -1.55 -8.61 28.19
C ASP A 446 -1.59 -7.38 27.24
N ASN A 447 -1.53 -6.15 27.77
CA ASN A 447 -1.55 -4.88 27.04
C ASN A 447 -2.83 -4.67 26.20
N LEU A 448 -4.01 -4.80 26.81
CA LEU A 448 -5.28 -4.57 26.14
C LEU A 448 -5.45 -3.09 25.71
N TYR A 449 -5.95 -2.82 24.49
CA TYR A 449 -6.53 -3.75 23.49
C TYR A 449 -5.62 -3.88 22.25
N THR A 450 -4.32 -3.92 22.43
CA THR A 450 -3.37 -4.10 21.32
C THR A 450 -3.43 -5.51 20.73
N SER A 451 -2.96 -5.67 19.49
CA SER A 451 -2.93 -6.94 18.74
C SER A 451 -4.24 -7.71 18.82
N SER A 452 -5.36 -6.99 18.62
CA SER A 452 -6.73 -7.47 18.84
C SER A 452 -7.66 -7.13 17.69
N VAL A 453 -8.81 -7.79 17.64
CA VAL A 453 -10.01 -7.25 16.99
C VAL A 453 -10.95 -6.71 18.03
N VAL A 454 -11.54 -5.54 17.79
CA VAL A 454 -12.61 -4.96 18.59
C VAL A 454 -13.88 -4.87 17.76
N ALA A 455 -15.03 -5.17 18.39
CA ALA A 455 -16.34 -4.95 17.80
C ALA A 455 -17.01 -3.78 18.52
N LEU A 456 -17.21 -2.68 17.79
CA LEU A 456 -17.80 -1.46 18.32
C LEU A 456 -19.19 -1.23 17.72
N ASN A 457 -20.11 -0.70 18.50
CA ASN A 457 -21.35 -0.16 17.96
C ASN A 457 -21.00 1.03 17.03
N ALA A 458 -21.48 0.98 15.80
CA ALA A 458 -21.10 1.94 14.77
C ALA A 458 -21.54 3.38 15.08
N LYS A 459 -22.66 3.57 15.80
CA LYS A 459 -23.22 4.90 16.10
C LYS A 459 -22.62 5.55 17.34
N THR A 460 -22.20 4.73 18.32
CA THR A 460 -21.79 5.23 19.64
C THR A 460 -20.31 5.04 19.96
N GLY A 461 -19.60 4.18 19.20
CA GLY A 461 -18.24 3.78 19.51
C GLY A 461 -18.13 2.83 20.72
N GLU A 462 -19.26 2.40 21.31
CA GLU A 462 -19.26 1.49 22.47
C GLU A 462 -18.75 0.11 22.08
N MET A 463 -17.71 -0.38 22.78
CA MET A 463 -17.17 -1.71 22.55
C MET A 463 -18.13 -2.78 23.08
N LYS A 464 -18.54 -3.71 22.21
CA LYS A 464 -19.42 -4.84 22.56
C LYS A 464 -18.62 -6.06 22.97
N TRP A 465 -17.54 -6.36 22.23
CA TRP A 465 -16.62 -7.43 22.55
C TRP A 465 -15.25 -7.17 21.90
N TYR A 466 -14.24 -7.91 22.33
CA TYR A 466 -12.91 -7.96 21.70
C TYR A 466 -12.37 -9.38 21.76
N TYR A 467 -11.41 -9.67 20.88
CA TYR A 467 -10.55 -10.85 20.97
C TYR A 467 -9.11 -10.44 20.71
N GLN A 468 -8.21 -10.80 21.65
CA GLN A 468 -6.78 -10.50 21.52
C GLN A 468 -6.06 -11.68 20.88
N PHE A 469 -5.46 -11.45 19.71
CA PHE A 469 -4.74 -12.47 18.95
C PHE A 469 -3.36 -12.77 19.56
N THR A 470 -2.67 -11.75 20.05
CA THR A 470 -1.31 -11.86 20.61
C THR A 470 -1.23 -11.10 21.94
N PRO A 471 -1.53 -11.76 23.10
CA PRO A 471 -1.28 -11.15 24.40
C PRO A 471 0.19 -10.86 24.61
N HIS A 472 0.53 -9.70 25.20
CA HIS A 472 1.90 -9.29 25.47
C HIS A 472 2.83 -9.42 24.25
N ASP A 473 2.40 -8.88 23.12
CA ASP A 473 3.19 -8.95 21.90
C ASP A 473 4.55 -8.25 22.04
N THR A 474 5.65 -8.96 21.79
CA THR A 474 7.02 -8.47 21.76
C THR A 474 7.70 -8.71 20.42
N HIS A 475 6.91 -8.74 19.34
CA HIS A 475 7.37 -9.16 18.02
C HIS A 475 7.01 -8.17 16.91
N ASP A 476 6.24 -7.11 17.21
CA ASP A 476 5.68 -6.19 16.22
C ASP A 476 4.62 -6.91 15.33
N TRP A 477 3.71 -7.68 15.98
CA TRP A 477 2.65 -8.40 15.27
C TRP A 477 1.30 -7.71 15.41
N ASP A 478 1.16 -6.62 14.66
CA ASP A 478 -0.13 -5.97 14.49
C ASP A 478 -1.24 -6.92 14.00
N ALA A 479 -2.43 -6.85 14.55
CA ALA A 479 -3.60 -7.52 14.01
C ALA A 479 -4.32 -6.62 12.99
N VAL A 480 -3.68 -6.27 11.89
CA VAL A 480 -4.09 -5.10 11.06
C VAL A 480 -4.88 -5.40 9.81
N GLN A 481 -4.98 -6.66 9.38
CA GLN A 481 -5.73 -6.99 8.16
C GLN A 481 -7.21 -6.71 8.37
N PRO A 482 -7.95 -6.20 7.36
CA PRO A 482 -9.40 -6.08 7.45
C PRO A 482 -10.04 -7.44 7.80
N MET A 483 -11.02 -7.42 8.70
CA MET A 483 -11.73 -8.63 9.11
C MET A 483 -12.69 -9.05 8.00
N LEU A 484 -12.57 -10.29 7.50
CA LEU A 484 -13.48 -10.81 6.48
C LEU A 484 -14.77 -11.29 7.16
N LEU A 485 -15.88 -10.63 6.85
CA LEU A 485 -17.20 -10.99 7.37
C LEU A 485 -17.93 -11.87 6.35
N VAL A 486 -18.29 -13.07 6.76
CA VAL A 486 -18.88 -14.09 5.89
C VAL A 486 -20.06 -14.76 6.60
N ASP A 487 -21.19 -14.92 5.92
CA ASP A 487 -22.32 -15.72 6.38
C ASP A 487 -22.22 -17.10 5.73
N GLU A 488 -22.03 -18.14 6.56
CA GLU A 488 -21.79 -19.51 6.09
C GLU A 488 -22.40 -20.57 7.01
N MET A 489 -22.54 -21.77 6.45
CA MET A 489 -22.88 -22.95 7.25
C MET A 489 -21.66 -23.43 8.04
N TRP A 490 -21.74 -23.42 9.35
CA TRP A 490 -20.72 -23.91 10.25
C TRP A 490 -21.26 -25.09 11.06
N GLN A 491 -20.71 -26.29 10.84
CA GLN A 491 -21.16 -27.53 11.51
C GLN A 491 -22.68 -27.72 11.43
N GLY A 492 -23.25 -27.51 10.23
CA GLY A 492 -24.68 -27.72 9.96
C GLY A 492 -25.60 -26.57 10.42
N LYS A 493 -25.06 -25.48 10.96
CA LYS A 493 -25.85 -24.30 11.41
C LYS A 493 -25.40 -23.04 10.68
N PRO A 494 -26.31 -22.13 10.29
CA PRO A 494 -25.92 -20.84 9.76
C PRO A 494 -25.21 -20.02 10.83
N ARG A 495 -24.05 -19.44 10.51
CA ARG A 495 -23.24 -18.62 11.39
C ARG A 495 -22.76 -17.36 10.70
N LYS A 496 -22.62 -16.29 11.47
CA LYS A 496 -21.98 -15.04 11.10
C LYS A 496 -20.50 -15.13 11.45
N LEU A 497 -19.65 -15.44 10.46
CA LEU A 497 -18.24 -15.67 10.66
C LEU A 497 -17.41 -14.40 10.47
N LEU A 498 -16.33 -14.29 11.23
CA LEU A 498 -15.21 -13.40 11.01
C LEU A 498 -13.98 -14.27 10.75
N MET A 499 -13.37 -14.10 9.58
CA MET A 499 -12.13 -14.81 9.22
C MET A 499 -10.95 -13.84 9.21
N HIS A 500 -9.80 -14.29 9.72
CA HIS A 500 -8.61 -13.46 9.84
C HIS A 500 -7.33 -14.28 9.79
N GLY A 501 -6.43 -13.92 8.86
CA GLY A 501 -5.05 -14.41 8.86
C GLY A 501 -4.14 -13.36 9.47
N ASP A 502 -3.52 -13.66 10.60
CA ASP A 502 -2.82 -12.70 11.46
C ASP A 502 -1.31 -12.66 11.24
N ARG A 503 -0.67 -11.54 11.62
CA ARG A 503 0.81 -11.39 11.60
C ARG A 503 1.50 -12.40 12.51
N ASN A 504 0.86 -12.83 13.59
CA ASN A 504 1.41 -13.86 14.51
C ASN A 504 1.52 -15.26 13.87
N GLY A 505 1.15 -15.42 12.60
CA GLY A 505 1.25 -16.65 11.84
C GLY A 505 0.09 -17.61 12.02
N MET A 506 -0.99 -17.19 12.67
CA MET A 506 -2.19 -17.98 12.86
C MET A 506 -3.33 -17.54 11.94
N PHE A 507 -4.23 -18.47 11.66
CA PHE A 507 -5.53 -18.22 11.03
C PHE A 507 -6.64 -18.44 12.05
N TYR A 508 -7.61 -17.53 12.06
CA TYR A 508 -8.72 -17.54 13.01
C TYR A 508 -10.08 -17.50 12.30
N VAL A 509 -11.04 -18.23 12.85
CA VAL A 509 -12.46 -18.08 12.54
C VAL A 509 -13.20 -17.83 13.84
N LEU A 510 -13.90 -16.71 13.93
CA LEU A 510 -14.71 -16.32 15.08
C LEU A 510 -16.18 -16.22 14.68
N ASP A 511 -17.09 -16.43 15.64
CA ASP A 511 -18.47 -15.94 15.53
C ASP A 511 -18.47 -14.44 15.77
N ARG A 512 -18.79 -13.64 14.73
CA ARG A 512 -18.70 -12.19 14.82
C ARG A 512 -19.79 -11.54 15.67
N THR A 513 -20.78 -12.30 16.10
CA THR A 513 -21.82 -11.79 17.00
C THR A 513 -21.35 -11.70 18.46
N SER A 514 -20.38 -12.53 18.85
CA SER A 514 -19.94 -12.69 20.23
C SER A 514 -18.42 -12.62 20.46
N GLY A 515 -17.63 -12.81 19.38
CA GLY A 515 -16.17 -13.00 19.49
C GLY A 515 -15.76 -14.43 19.87
N GLU A 516 -16.71 -15.41 19.92
CA GLU A 516 -16.40 -16.82 20.17
C GLU A 516 -15.43 -17.36 19.13
N VAL A 517 -14.33 -17.98 19.56
CA VAL A 517 -13.35 -18.63 18.68
C VAL A 517 -13.89 -19.99 18.23
N LEU A 518 -14.17 -20.13 16.95
CA LEU A 518 -14.67 -21.35 16.34
C LEU A 518 -13.54 -22.23 15.78
N ARG A 519 -12.46 -21.60 15.33
CA ARG A 519 -11.30 -22.27 14.76
C ARG A 519 -10.03 -21.46 14.93
N THR A 520 -8.95 -22.16 15.28
CA THR A 520 -7.57 -21.67 15.13
C THR A 520 -6.78 -22.66 14.30
N ALA A 521 -5.88 -22.18 13.43
CA ALA A 521 -4.99 -23.02 12.63
C ALA A 521 -3.70 -22.25 12.32
N ASN A 522 -2.64 -22.97 11.98
CA ASN A 522 -1.42 -22.30 11.50
C ASN A 522 -1.65 -21.73 10.12
N LEU A 523 -1.46 -20.40 9.99
CA LEU A 523 -1.33 -19.71 8.71
C LEU A 523 0.07 -19.90 8.15
N SER A 524 1.10 -19.58 8.96
CA SER A 524 2.50 -19.92 8.64
C SER A 524 2.79 -21.39 8.95
N THR A 525 3.68 -22.01 8.20
CA THR A 525 4.02 -23.43 8.36
C THR A 525 4.67 -23.70 9.72
N LYS A 526 5.39 -22.70 10.27
CA LYS A 526 6.02 -22.78 11.58
C LYS A 526 5.60 -21.58 12.44
N VAL A 527 5.06 -21.88 13.62
CA VAL A 527 4.65 -20.92 14.64
C VAL A 527 5.19 -21.40 15.98
N THR A 528 5.91 -20.54 16.71
CA THR A 528 6.65 -20.96 17.94
C THR A 528 6.30 -20.16 19.18
N TRP A 529 5.45 -19.16 19.08
CA TRP A 529 5.19 -18.20 20.17
C TRP A 529 4.13 -18.66 21.18
N HIS A 530 3.35 -19.71 20.89
CA HIS A 530 2.30 -20.21 21.77
C HIS A 530 2.38 -21.72 21.99
N LYS A 531 1.83 -22.19 23.12
CA LYS A 531 1.70 -23.59 23.54
C LYS A 531 0.29 -24.15 23.37
N GLY A 532 -0.54 -23.50 22.57
CA GLY A 532 -1.94 -23.84 22.35
C GLY A 532 -2.88 -22.74 22.80
N PHE A 533 -4.15 -23.12 22.99
CA PHE A 533 -5.23 -22.20 23.33
C PHE A 533 -6.02 -22.74 24.53
N MET A 534 -6.49 -21.83 25.38
CA MET A 534 -7.43 -22.16 26.46
C MET A 534 -8.80 -22.54 25.87
N PRO A 535 -9.70 -23.17 26.64
CA PRO A 535 -11.03 -23.54 26.16
C PRO A 535 -11.87 -22.36 25.65
N ASN A 536 -11.62 -21.15 26.14
CA ASN A 536 -12.27 -19.91 25.68
C ASN A 536 -11.59 -19.31 24.46
N GLY A 537 -10.59 -19.98 23.88
CA GLY A 537 -9.83 -19.50 22.71
C GLY A 537 -8.68 -18.57 23.01
N LYS A 538 -8.41 -18.16 24.27
CA LYS A 538 -7.26 -17.29 24.58
C LYS A 538 -5.96 -18.04 24.32
N PRO A 539 -4.97 -17.45 23.59
CA PRO A 539 -3.66 -18.07 23.37
C PRO A 539 -2.89 -18.26 24.69
N ILE A 540 -2.17 -19.37 24.79
CA ILE A 540 -1.22 -19.63 25.88
C ILE A 540 0.17 -19.26 25.36
N VAL A 541 0.62 -18.05 25.65
CA VAL A 541 1.93 -17.53 25.20
C VAL A 541 3.05 -18.41 25.76
N ASP A 542 4.02 -18.78 24.90
CA ASP A 542 5.24 -19.44 25.36
C ASP A 542 6.20 -18.41 25.97
N PRO A 543 6.51 -18.48 27.26
CA PRO A 543 7.48 -17.55 27.87
C PRO A 543 8.85 -17.55 27.18
N GLY A 544 9.23 -18.65 26.53
CA GLY A 544 10.48 -18.75 25.75
C GLY A 544 10.47 -17.99 24.44
N SER A 545 9.33 -17.45 24.02
CA SER A 545 9.19 -16.62 22.81
C SER A 545 9.19 -15.13 23.10
N ILE A 546 9.10 -14.69 24.36
CA ILE A 546 9.13 -13.29 24.76
C ILE A 546 10.54 -12.73 24.52
N ALA A 547 10.64 -11.59 23.87
CA ALA A 547 11.92 -10.93 23.58
C ALA A 547 12.71 -10.66 24.87
N THR A 548 14.02 -10.78 24.80
CA THR A 548 14.94 -10.55 25.91
C THR A 548 16.14 -9.74 25.44
N LYS A 549 16.90 -9.16 26.39
CA LYS A 549 18.16 -8.42 26.09
C LYS A 549 19.21 -9.33 25.42
N ASP A 550 19.24 -10.62 25.72
CA ASP A 550 20.11 -11.60 25.05
C ASP A 550 19.64 -11.95 23.63
N GLY A 551 18.37 -11.74 23.35
CA GLY A 551 17.69 -12.13 22.13
C GLY A 551 17.16 -13.56 22.16
N ILE A 552 16.03 -13.80 21.51
CA ILE A 552 15.41 -15.11 21.27
C ILE A 552 15.09 -15.30 19.80
N ALA A 553 15.08 -16.53 19.33
CA ALA A 553 14.62 -16.86 17.97
C ALA A 553 13.17 -17.34 18.02
N ALA A 554 12.31 -16.73 17.21
CA ALA A 554 10.92 -17.13 17.08
C ALA A 554 10.40 -17.05 15.61
N CYS A 555 9.32 -17.76 15.35
CA CYS A 555 8.58 -17.76 14.09
C CYS A 555 7.11 -17.40 14.36
N PRO A 556 6.52 -16.56 13.45
CA PRO A 556 7.11 -15.95 12.26
C PRO A 556 8.09 -14.80 12.59
N ALA A 557 8.76 -14.25 11.56
CA ALA A 557 9.60 -13.06 11.68
C ALA A 557 8.73 -11.79 11.92
N GLY A 558 9.34 -10.64 12.26
CA GLY A 558 8.61 -9.39 12.56
C GLY A 558 7.69 -8.88 11.45
N GLY A 559 8.00 -9.17 10.17
CA GLY A 559 7.08 -8.93 9.07
C GLY A 559 5.77 -9.75 9.13
N GLY A 560 5.72 -10.73 10.01
CA GLY A 560 4.57 -11.58 10.29
C GLY A 560 4.34 -12.72 9.31
N GLY A 561 3.43 -13.62 9.66
CA GLY A 561 2.88 -14.64 8.76
C GLY A 561 2.00 -14.03 7.67
N ALA A 562 1.21 -13.02 7.99
CA ALA A 562 0.52 -12.11 7.06
C ALA A 562 0.84 -10.67 7.45
N ASN A 563 0.47 -9.68 6.61
CA ASN A 563 0.62 -8.27 6.91
C ASN A 563 -0.55 -7.51 6.23
N PHE A 564 -0.41 -6.22 5.94
CA PHE A 564 -1.47 -5.37 5.37
C PHE A 564 -2.07 -5.87 4.04
N GLN A 565 -1.49 -6.83 3.38
CA GLN A 565 -1.97 -7.34 2.09
C GLN A 565 -3.37 -7.93 2.22
N ALA A 566 -4.28 -7.47 1.38
CA ALA A 566 -5.67 -7.91 1.41
C ALA A 566 -5.80 -9.43 1.24
N GLN A 567 -6.70 -9.99 2.03
CA GLN A 567 -7.07 -11.41 2.04
C GLN A 567 -8.43 -11.60 1.34
N SER A 568 -8.77 -12.82 0.96
CA SER A 568 -10.02 -13.11 0.28
C SER A 568 -10.57 -14.47 0.67
N TYR A 569 -11.89 -14.56 0.86
CA TYR A 569 -12.63 -15.82 0.92
C TYR A 569 -13.53 -15.93 -0.31
N ASN A 570 -13.45 -17.04 -1.01
CA ASN A 570 -14.30 -17.30 -2.18
C ASN A 570 -15.43 -18.26 -1.79
N PRO A 571 -16.71 -17.83 -1.82
CA PRO A 571 -17.84 -18.64 -1.40
C PRO A 571 -18.15 -19.82 -2.34
N ILE A 572 -17.58 -19.84 -3.56
CA ILE A 572 -17.74 -20.93 -4.51
C ILE A 572 -16.73 -22.05 -4.22
N THR A 573 -15.46 -21.71 -4.12
CA THR A 573 -14.41 -22.69 -3.79
C THR A 573 -14.36 -23.07 -2.33
N LYS A 574 -15.01 -22.28 -1.44
CA LYS A 574 -14.97 -22.41 0.03
C LYS A 574 -13.55 -22.33 0.59
N LEU A 575 -12.66 -21.60 -0.07
CA LEU A 575 -11.28 -21.42 0.34
C LEU A 575 -10.98 -19.97 0.74
N PHE A 576 -10.15 -19.84 1.75
CA PHE A 576 -9.55 -18.56 2.17
C PHE A 576 -8.16 -18.44 1.56
N TYR A 577 -7.82 -17.26 1.05
CA TYR A 577 -6.55 -16.97 0.37
C TYR A 577 -5.84 -15.81 1.03
N ALA A 578 -4.55 -15.98 1.28
CA ALA A 578 -3.69 -14.95 1.83
C ALA A 578 -2.28 -14.99 1.23
N ARG A 579 -1.60 -13.85 1.27
CA ARG A 579 -0.17 -13.78 1.10
C ARG A 579 0.48 -14.10 2.44
N VAL A 580 1.28 -15.16 2.49
CA VAL A 580 1.85 -15.71 3.73
C VAL A 580 3.36 -15.74 3.65
N SER A 581 4.02 -15.30 4.72
CA SER A 581 5.47 -15.42 4.89
C SER A 581 5.80 -16.55 5.86
N ASP A 582 6.56 -17.51 5.39
CA ASP A 582 7.19 -18.55 6.20
C ASP A 582 8.63 -18.11 6.50
N SER A 583 8.84 -17.50 7.67
CA SER A 583 10.13 -16.94 8.08
C SER A 583 10.24 -16.91 9.61
N CYS A 584 11.47 -16.79 10.11
CA CYS A 584 11.75 -16.64 11.54
C CYS A 584 12.75 -15.51 11.74
N SER A 585 12.80 -14.93 12.92
CA SER A 585 13.71 -13.84 13.25
C SER A 585 14.21 -13.94 14.69
N ILE A 586 15.18 -13.09 15.02
CA ILE A 586 15.63 -12.88 16.38
C ILE A 586 14.96 -11.61 16.91
N TYR A 587 14.44 -11.70 18.13
CA TYR A 587 13.83 -10.60 18.86
C TYR A 587 14.69 -10.29 20.07
N THR A 588 15.28 -9.10 20.06
CA THR A 588 16.20 -8.62 21.11
C THR A 588 15.65 -7.33 21.65
N SER A 589 15.36 -7.28 22.95
CA SER A 589 14.88 -6.05 23.59
C SER A 589 16.02 -5.09 23.93
N HIS A 590 15.70 -3.83 24.00
CA HIS A 590 16.59 -2.76 24.42
C HIS A 590 15.78 -1.65 25.11
N ASP A 591 16.33 -1.10 26.17
CA ASP A 591 15.71 0.02 26.88
C ASP A 591 15.87 1.30 26.01
N ASP A 592 14.83 1.67 25.29
CA ASP A 592 14.80 2.93 24.55
C ASP A 592 14.10 4.00 25.39
N PRO A 593 14.65 5.20 25.55
CA PRO A 593 13.95 6.26 26.26
C PRO A 593 12.68 6.64 25.50
N LEU A 594 11.57 6.71 26.21
CA LEU A 594 10.29 7.16 25.69
C LEU A 594 10.43 8.54 25.05
N GLY A 595 10.05 8.64 23.79
CA GLY A 595 9.72 9.92 23.17
C GLY A 595 10.85 10.95 23.10
N ALA A 596 12.07 10.55 22.75
CA ALA A 596 12.95 11.52 22.12
C ALA A 596 12.26 11.94 20.82
N THR A 597 11.69 13.15 20.79
CA THR A 597 10.98 13.72 19.64
C THR A 597 11.77 13.42 18.36
N GLY A 598 11.20 12.63 17.45
CA GLY A 598 11.85 12.26 16.22
C GLY A 598 12.45 10.85 16.16
N ASN A 599 12.36 10.03 17.20
CA ASN A 599 12.81 8.65 17.21
C ASN A 599 11.63 7.68 17.34
N ARG A 600 11.68 6.59 16.57
CA ARG A 600 10.74 5.48 16.71
C ARG A 600 11.04 4.69 17.98
N TRP A 601 10.00 4.33 18.70
CA TRP A 601 10.09 3.63 19.97
C TRP A 601 9.96 2.11 19.79
N PHE A 602 10.95 1.49 19.16
CA PHE A 602 10.94 0.06 18.89
C PHE A 602 11.38 -0.79 20.09
N GLY A 603 12.23 -0.30 20.95
CA GLY A 603 12.85 -1.11 22.00
C GLY A 603 13.64 -2.29 21.44
N ARG A 604 14.34 -2.12 20.30
CA ARG A 604 15.02 -3.18 19.56
C ARG A 604 16.52 -3.15 19.79
N GLY A 605 17.05 -4.24 20.36
CA GLY A 605 18.48 -4.44 20.61
C GLY A 605 19.22 -5.14 19.47
N THR A 606 20.54 -5.32 19.70
CA THR A 606 21.41 -6.05 18.76
C THR A 606 21.43 -7.55 19.13
N PRO A 607 21.20 -8.46 18.17
CA PRO A 607 21.23 -9.88 18.42
C PRO A 607 22.59 -10.40 18.92
N THR A 608 22.61 -11.26 19.94
CA THR A 608 23.80 -11.98 20.42
C THR A 608 24.14 -13.16 19.51
N ASP A 609 25.37 -13.68 19.60
CA ASP A 609 25.78 -14.88 18.87
C ASP A 609 25.00 -16.12 19.33
N LYS A 610 24.60 -16.19 20.61
CA LYS A 610 23.70 -17.20 21.13
C LYS A 610 22.36 -17.19 20.44
N ALA A 611 21.75 -16.02 20.27
CA ALA A 611 20.48 -15.87 19.57
C ALA A 611 20.60 -16.22 18.07
N ARG A 612 21.73 -15.87 17.44
CA ARG A 612 22.01 -16.26 16.04
C ARG A 612 22.11 -17.77 15.90
N ALA A 613 22.79 -18.45 16.83
CA ALA A 613 22.87 -19.90 16.84
C ALA A 613 21.50 -20.57 17.06
N GLN A 614 20.65 -20.01 17.93
CA GLN A 614 19.27 -20.47 18.11
C GLN A 614 18.45 -20.34 16.82
N LEU A 615 18.56 -19.20 16.12
CA LEU A 615 17.85 -19.01 14.84
C LEU A 615 18.33 -20.02 13.78
N ALA A 616 19.64 -20.26 13.69
CA ALA A 616 20.19 -21.23 12.75
C ALA A 616 19.67 -22.65 13.01
N GLU A 617 19.58 -23.08 14.28
CA GLU A 617 19.01 -24.39 14.64
C GLU A 617 17.48 -24.40 14.41
N LEU A 618 16.76 -23.33 14.77
CA LEU A 618 15.32 -23.23 14.58
C LEU A 618 14.93 -23.31 13.09
N THR A 619 15.77 -22.77 12.22
CA THR A 619 15.51 -22.72 10.76
C THR A 619 16.15 -23.88 9.98
N LYS A 620 16.85 -24.79 10.66
CA LYS A 620 17.47 -25.92 10.01
C LYS A 620 16.44 -26.81 9.29
N GLY A 621 16.61 -26.98 7.98
CA GLY A 621 15.66 -27.71 7.14
C GLY A 621 14.28 -27.03 6.95
N TYR A 622 14.09 -25.83 7.49
CA TYR A 622 12.86 -25.08 7.31
C TYR A 622 12.86 -24.33 5.97
N GLN A 623 11.87 -24.59 5.13
CA GLN A 623 11.69 -23.88 3.87
C GLN A 623 11.09 -22.51 4.13
N THR A 624 11.93 -21.50 4.11
CA THR A 624 11.51 -20.10 4.20
C THR A 624 11.05 -19.59 2.84
N GLY A 625 10.14 -18.60 2.85
CA GLY A 625 9.66 -17.99 1.62
C GLY A 625 8.36 -17.22 1.80
N VAL A 626 7.90 -16.62 0.73
CA VAL A 626 6.58 -15.95 0.68
C VAL A 626 5.71 -16.71 -0.32
N PHE A 627 4.48 -17.00 0.09
CA PHE A 627 3.54 -17.84 -0.66
C PHE A 627 2.18 -17.15 -0.77
N ILE A 628 1.46 -17.43 -1.84
CA ILE A 628 0.01 -17.31 -1.85
C ILE A 628 -0.52 -18.65 -1.39
N ARG A 629 -1.24 -18.64 -0.29
CA ARG A 629 -1.71 -19.84 0.42
C ARG A 629 -3.21 -19.92 0.40
N ALA A 630 -3.75 -21.09 0.02
CA ALA A 630 -5.15 -21.41 0.17
C ALA A 630 -5.35 -22.32 1.40
N ILE A 631 -6.31 -21.93 2.24
CA ILE A 631 -6.70 -22.66 3.45
C ILE A 631 -8.17 -22.99 3.36
N ASP A 632 -8.53 -24.22 3.71
CA ASP A 632 -9.91 -24.60 4.01
C ASP A 632 -10.26 -24.05 5.42
N PRO A 633 -11.10 -23.02 5.53
CA PRO A 633 -11.39 -22.37 6.81
C PRO A 633 -12.17 -23.28 7.78
N PHE A 634 -12.86 -24.29 7.27
CA PHE A 634 -13.68 -25.21 8.08
C PHE A 634 -12.83 -26.29 8.76
N THR A 635 -11.73 -26.69 8.15
CA THR A 635 -10.77 -27.67 8.71
C THR A 635 -9.49 -27.04 9.23
N GLY A 636 -9.15 -25.85 8.78
CA GLY A 636 -7.87 -25.18 9.06
C GLY A 636 -6.69 -25.73 8.25
N ARG A 637 -6.93 -26.64 7.28
CA ARG A 637 -5.87 -27.26 6.50
C ARG A 637 -5.45 -26.41 5.31
N LYS A 638 -4.15 -26.37 5.08
CA LYS A 638 -3.60 -25.85 3.82
C LYS A 638 -4.01 -26.75 2.67
N VAL A 639 -4.54 -26.15 1.58
CA VAL A 639 -4.96 -26.84 0.36
C VAL A 639 -3.85 -26.79 -0.69
N TRP A 640 -3.31 -25.60 -0.94
CA TRP A 640 -2.19 -25.41 -1.86
C TRP A 640 -1.35 -24.17 -1.49
N ASP A 641 -0.11 -24.16 -1.95
CA ASP A 641 0.82 -23.05 -1.90
C ASP A 641 1.32 -22.72 -3.31
N LEU A 642 1.44 -21.44 -3.62
CA LEU A 642 2.14 -20.92 -4.79
C LEU A 642 3.23 -19.95 -4.30
N PRO A 643 4.51 -20.10 -4.70
CA PRO A 643 5.50 -19.09 -4.42
C PRO A 643 5.00 -17.72 -4.88
N ALA A 644 4.96 -16.75 -3.96
CA ALA A 644 4.38 -15.46 -4.26
C ALA A 644 5.28 -14.69 -5.24
N PRO A 645 4.71 -14.00 -6.23
CA PRO A 645 5.50 -13.14 -7.11
C PRO A 645 6.13 -12.00 -6.30
N ALA A 646 7.26 -11.44 -6.79
CA ALA A 646 7.89 -10.29 -6.17
C ALA A 646 6.91 -9.12 -6.08
N GLY A 647 6.95 -8.36 -4.97
CA GLY A 647 5.98 -7.31 -4.65
C GLY A 647 5.25 -7.58 -3.35
N ARG A 648 4.32 -6.73 -2.98
CA ARG A 648 3.57 -6.80 -1.70
C ARG A 648 2.05 -6.71 -1.89
N SER A 649 1.55 -7.08 -3.07
CA SER A 649 0.12 -7.07 -3.38
C SER A 649 -0.65 -8.16 -2.62
N GLY A 650 -1.91 -7.87 -2.29
CA GLY A 650 -2.86 -8.84 -1.76
C GLY A 650 -3.58 -9.62 -2.85
N VAL A 651 -4.68 -10.27 -2.47
CA VAL A 651 -5.44 -11.23 -3.27
C VAL A 651 -6.80 -10.65 -3.64
N LEU A 652 -7.23 -10.82 -4.90
CA LEU A 652 -8.61 -10.66 -5.35
C LEU A 652 -9.11 -12.01 -5.84
N SER A 653 -10.25 -12.50 -5.35
CA SER A 653 -10.94 -13.67 -5.91
C SER A 653 -12.23 -13.31 -6.64
N THR A 654 -12.62 -14.12 -7.64
CA THR A 654 -13.85 -13.90 -8.44
C THR A 654 -14.73 -15.13 -8.52
N ALA A 655 -16.00 -14.94 -8.89
CA ALA A 655 -16.96 -16.02 -9.07
C ALA A 655 -16.55 -17.00 -10.18
N SER A 656 -15.74 -16.57 -11.14
CA SER A 656 -15.14 -17.44 -12.17
C SER A 656 -14.01 -18.35 -11.65
N GLU A 657 -13.86 -18.45 -10.32
CA GLU A 657 -12.84 -19.25 -9.65
C GLU A 657 -11.40 -18.89 -10.05
N LEU A 658 -11.18 -17.59 -10.27
CA LEU A 658 -9.87 -17.00 -10.52
C LEU A 658 -9.37 -16.22 -9.31
N ILE A 659 -8.04 -16.26 -9.12
CA ILE A 659 -7.31 -15.38 -8.19
C ILE A 659 -6.45 -14.44 -9.03
N PHE A 660 -6.54 -13.15 -8.73
CA PHE A 660 -5.71 -12.10 -9.32
C PHE A 660 -4.72 -11.59 -8.29
N LEU A 661 -3.46 -11.47 -8.68
CA LEU A 661 -2.33 -11.11 -7.83
C LEU A 661 -1.47 -10.06 -8.54
N GLY A 662 -1.08 -9.02 -7.83
CA GLY A 662 -0.03 -8.14 -8.31
C GLY A 662 1.35 -8.69 -7.93
N GLY A 663 2.32 -8.55 -8.83
CA GLY A 663 3.70 -8.95 -8.58
C GLY A 663 4.43 -9.46 -9.81
N GLY A 664 5.71 -9.76 -9.67
CA GLY A 664 6.54 -10.22 -10.79
C GLY A 664 6.66 -9.21 -11.94
N GLY A 665 6.46 -7.93 -11.62
CA GLY A 665 6.45 -6.85 -12.60
C GLY A 665 5.07 -6.50 -13.18
N GLY A 666 3.98 -7.16 -12.76
CA GLY A 666 2.65 -6.90 -13.30
C GLY A 666 1.53 -7.71 -12.64
N LEU A 667 0.63 -8.26 -13.43
CA LEU A 667 -0.52 -9.04 -12.99
C LEU A 667 -0.31 -10.53 -13.26
N LEU A 668 -0.59 -11.37 -12.25
CA LEU A 668 -0.65 -12.83 -12.35
C LEU A 668 -2.07 -13.31 -12.07
N VAL A 669 -2.57 -14.25 -12.87
CA VAL A 669 -3.87 -14.90 -12.68
C VAL A 669 -3.66 -16.39 -12.47
N VAL A 670 -4.31 -16.94 -11.44
CA VAL A 670 -4.21 -18.35 -11.09
C VAL A 670 -5.58 -18.97 -10.88
N ASP A 671 -5.66 -20.29 -11.05
CA ASP A 671 -6.83 -21.10 -10.72
C ASP A 671 -7.03 -21.12 -9.21
N ALA A 672 -8.20 -20.76 -8.73
CA ALA A 672 -8.49 -20.61 -7.30
C ALA A 672 -8.49 -21.96 -6.54
N LYS A 673 -8.84 -23.08 -7.19
CA LYS A 673 -8.89 -24.41 -6.56
C LYS A 673 -7.53 -25.04 -6.41
N THR A 674 -6.63 -24.79 -7.36
CA THR A 674 -5.37 -25.53 -7.49
C THR A 674 -4.12 -24.68 -7.30
N GLY A 675 -4.23 -23.35 -7.38
CA GLY A 675 -3.10 -22.43 -7.39
C GLY A 675 -2.28 -22.45 -8.70
N LYS A 676 -2.76 -23.15 -9.74
CA LYS A 676 -2.05 -23.25 -11.02
C LYS A 676 -2.05 -21.87 -11.73
N PRO A 677 -0.87 -21.32 -12.13
CA PRO A 677 -0.80 -20.14 -12.97
C PRO A 677 -1.51 -20.38 -14.32
N LEU A 678 -2.37 -19.43 -14.70
CA LEU A 678 -3.14 -19.47 -15.95
C LEU A 678 -2.67 -18.41 -16.94
N TRP A 679 -2.29 -17.22 -16.44
CA TRP A 679 -1.88 -16.11 -17.27
C TRP A 679 -1.06 -15.10 -16.45
N ASN A 680 -0.11 -14.42 -17.08
CA ASN A 680 0.64 -13.34 -16.46
C ASN A 680 1.06 -12.31 -17.50
N VAL A 681 1.28 -11.09 -17.02
CA VAL A 681 1.91 -10.01 -17.79
C VAL A 681 2.95 -9.30 -16.93
N ASN A 682 4.07 -8.93 -17.54
CA ASN A 682 5.10 -8.12 -16.91
C ASN A 682 5.13 -6.75 -17.61
N ILE A 683 4.85 -5.68 -16.84
CA ILE A 683 4.92 -4.29 -17.29
C ILE A 683 6.04 -3.53 -16.58
N ALA A 684 7.00 -4.26 -16.04
CA ALA A 684 8.18 -3.76 -15.32
C ALA A 684 7.85 -2.86 -14.12
N GLN A 685 6.75 -3.15 -13.39
CA GLN A 685 6.34 -2.40 -12.20
C GLN A 685 6.27 -3.29 -10.97
N THR A 686 6.83 -2.82 -9.86
CA THR A 686 6.55 -3.42 -8.55
C THR A 686 5.16 -3.00 -8.08
N THR A 687 4.40 -3.95 -7.53
CA THR A 687 3.04 -3.72 -7.03
C THR A 687 3.01 -3.83 -5.51
N GLN A 688 2.32 -2.89 -4.85
CA GLN A 688 2.05 -2.95 -3.41
C GLN A 688 0.56 -2.89 -3.10
N GLY A 689 -0.22 -2.19 -3.91
CA GLY A 689 -1.67 -2.22 -3.83
C GLY A 689 -2.25 -3.53 -4.36
N SER A 690 -3.44 -3.87 -3.87
CA SER A 690 -4.12 -5.10 -4.27
C SER A 690 -4.98 -4.89 -5.52
N PRO A 691 -5.09 -5.89 -6.42
CA PRO A 691 -5.96 -5.78 -7.59
C PRO A 691 -7.43 -5.66 -7.18
N MET A 692 -8.22 -5.00 -8.02
CA MET A 692 -9.67 -4.94 -7.90
C MET A 692 -10.32 -5.11 -9.29
N THR A 693 -11.64 -5.35 -9.33
CA THR A 693 -12.36 -5.56 -10.60
C THR A 693 -13.66 -4.76 -10.62
N TYR A 694 -14.03 -4.29 -11.81
CA TYR A 694 -15.24 -3.52 -12.05
C TYR A 694 -15.76 -3.73 -13.47
N MET A 695 -16.98 -3.29 -13.75
CA MET A 695 -17.55 -3.32 -15.10
C MET A 695 -17.97 -1.92 -15.55
N VAL A 696 -17.63 -1.58 -16.78
CA VAL A 696 -18.14 -0.40 -17.48
C VAL A 696 -18.38 -0.72 -18.94
N GLY A 697 -19.52 -0.29 -19.48
CA GLY A 697 -19.87 -0.49 -20.89
C GLY A 697 -19.94 -1.96 -21.31
N GLY A 698 -20.36 -2.85 -20.40
CA GLY A 698 -20.45 -4.29 -20.66
C GLY A 698 -19.12 -5.04 -20.67
N ARG A 699 -18.01 -4.39 -20.32
CA ARG A 699 -16.66 -4.99 -20.23
C ARG A 699 -16.20 -5.05 -18.78
N GLN A 700 -15.63 -6.18 -18.39
CA GLN A 700 -14.99 -6.34 -17.08
C GLN A 700 -13.52 -5.91 -17.16
N TYR A 701 -13.10 -5.13 -16.18
CA TYR A 701 -11.74 -4.64 -16.02
C TYR A 701 -11.12 -5.18 -14.73
N ILE A 702 -9.80 -5.35 -14.74
CA ILE A 702 -8.99 -5.56 -13.54
C ILE A 702 -8.09 -4.33 -13.39
N ALA A 703 -8.18 -3.60 -12.29
CA ALA A 703 -7.25 -2.51 -12.01
C ALA A 703 -6.19 -2.97 -11.01
N LEU A 704 -4.96 -2.56 -11.24
CA LEU A 704 -3.80 -2.88 -10.43
C LEU A 704 -2.95 -1.62 -10.19
N PRO A 705 -2.79 -1.18 -8.93
CA PRO A 705 -1.86 -0.12 -8.59
C PRO A 705 -0.42 -0.65 -8.63
N GLY A 706 0.43 0.06 -9.38
CA GLY A 706 1.87 -0.17 -9.45
C GLY A 706 2.66 0.87 -8.66
N THR A 707 3.99 0.86 -8.80
CA THR A 707 4.89 1.78 -8.07
C THR A 707 4.63 3.23 -8.43
N SER A 708 4.36 3.52 -9.69
CA SER A 708 4.21 4.88 -10.23
C SER A 708 3.07 4.99 -11.24
N SER A 709 2.16 4.01 -11.27
CA SER A 709 1.00 4.07 -12.16
C SER A 709 -0.16 3.22 -11.66
N MET A 710 -1.35 3.55 -12.16
CA MET A 710 -2.54 2.73 -12.12
C MET A 710 -2.73 2.08 -13.50
N THR A 711 -2.85 0.76 -13.55
CA THR A 711 -3.04 0.03 -14.82
C THR A 711 -4.37 -0.73 -14.78
N ALA A 712 -5.17 -0.61 -15.85
CA ALA A 712 -6.37 -1.43 -16.02
C ALA A 712 -6.17 -2.42 -17.16
N TYR A 713 -6.67 -3.64 -16.97
CA TYR A 713 -6.64 -4.74 -17.94
C TYR A 713 -8.05 -5.10 -18.36
N VAL A 714 -8.23 -5.57 -19.58
CA VAL A 714 -9.52 -5.93 -20.17
C VAL A 714 -9.34 -7.06 -21.19
N LEU A 715 -10.40 -7.78 -21.54
CA LEU A 715 -10.38 -8.77 -22.63
C LEU A 715 -10.41 -8.10 -24.02
N TYR A 716 -9.54 -8.55 -24.93
CA TYR A 716 -9.49 -8.19 -26.35
C TYR A 716 -10.04 -9.27 -27.25
#